data_1846e2cdeb36407fa25712fc8a7c8584
#
_entry.id   1846e2cdeb36407fa25712fc8a7c8584
#
_cell.length_a   1.000
_cell.length_b   1.000
_cell.length_c   1.000
_cell.angle_alpha   90.00
_cell.angle_beta   90.00
_cell.angle_gamma   90.00
#
_symmetry.space_group_name_H-M   'P 1'
#
loop_
_entity.id
_entity.type
_entity.pdbx_description
1 polymer ?
#
loop_
_entity_poly.entity_id
_entity_poly.type
_entity_poly.pdbx_seq_one_letter_code
_entity_poly.pdbx_strand_id
1 'polypeptide(L)'
;MFILRKLLFLVIVANAEISDVDNSDRNYVCYVCACSADRRIVDCSKRSLTNIPDGISEKVTNLNVSNNEILLFPQNLNKLVNLISLDLSGNQISHMPENALENLTSLELLNLSRNNFDTWMNLNPNDVLQTATNLKILDLSYNKFQTLENLANQELLISSSLETLILDNCEITSIHGRSPLSGLINIRVLKINFNPLSRIQGLVSPTLKSLYVSNCQLSSINQNELSYLPSLVYLQLSYNYDLILPISSTSPVSISLRYLDISFCNIMQINLAGFPNLRKALLSHNVIRYLESNNFINNSKLEYLDLSYNNIGSLKSDTFRGLGILKYLDLSWNEIANIPENSLLQMPSLTHLKLRRNYLTRVGHLKSTSVAILDMSYCEINTIGKDSLEDWQSLVDLDLSHNLLSNIPDSISSNTLKYLNLNYNRISAVSNNTFFMLPRLTGLGVIGNRFTAIWSKSYFDFNPYLERLDLGDNMWRCDCADGNMFDFYEFVTLEPNKKEESYNLICNSPVNLVGQTWLEACYFTWNPSDKVANADSLLWFLVIMIVGLALCLLLVNGIRRSMNRRLASMQAERERQVEEARERLRQLRMRAEQEALCNTPDPRDLVAPPSYDEALSMPKLNISCQSLCEEGTGKKGRRKGRRKTKSSGDLLEETERNGDLPTVDDFELTETSDTNRRRRRRRPRKFGSHEIAELDQSPGVSRRRMSEYGAIGDDSVTIEVEAELERPLRSRNRRCSIDDDEPRESDF
;
A
#
# COMPACT_ATOMS: atom_id res chain seq x y z
N MET A 1 24.41 -16.28 17.14
CA MET A 1 23.28 -16.53 18.07
C MET A 1 21.92 -16.64 17.35
N PHE A 2 21.77 -16.16 16.12
CA PHE A 2 20.51 -16.24 15.33
C PHE A 2 20.32 -17.57 14.58
N ILE A 3 21.37 -18.33 14.31
CA ILE A 3 21.30 -19.60 13.59
C ILE A 3 20.93 -20.77 14.51
N LEU A 4 21.28 -20.71 15.80
CA LEU A 4 20.90 -21.75 16.79
C LEU A 4 19.41 -21.71 17.18
N ARG A 5 18.73 -20.55 17.05
CA ARG A 5 17.29 -20.44 17.34
C ARG A 5 16.40 -21.00 16.23
N LYS A 6 16.87 -21.04 14.98
CA LYS A 6 16.12 -21.66 13.87
C LYS A 6 16.23 -23.19 13.82
N LEU A 7 17.28 -23.75 14.36
CA LEU A 7 17.44 -25.21 14.49
C LEU A 7 16.65 -25.80 15.66
N LEU A 8 16.43 -25.02 16.73
CA LEU A 8 15.61 -25.48 17.86
C LEU A 8 14.11 -25.47 17.55
N PHE A 9 13.65 -24.61 16.60
CA PHE A 9 12.26 -24.57 16.18
C PHE A 9 11.90 -25.73 15.21
N LEU A 10 12.87 -26.27 14.48
CA LEU A 10 12.68 -27.43 13.59
C LEU A 10 12.70 -28.78 14.31
N VAL A 11 13.27 -28.85 15.52
CA VAL A 11 13.28 -30.07 16.34
C VAL A 11 12.05 -30.18 17.24
N ILE A 12 11.39 -29.06 17.58
CA ILE A 12 10.17 -29.06 18.41
C ILE A 12 8.93 -29.41 17.58
N VAL A 13 8.97 -29.22 16.23
CA VAL A 13 7.86 -29.62 15.35
C VAL A 13 7.91 -31.12 14.95
N ALA A 14 9.01 -31.81 15.23
CA ALA A 14 9.18 -33.21 14.85
C ALA A 14 8.82 -34.22 15.97
N ASN A 15 8.48 -33.77 17.19
CA ASN A 15 8.11 -34.66 18.32
C ASN A 15 6.75 -34.30 18.92
N ALA A 16 5.74 -33.94 18.09
CA ALA A 16 4.35 -34.05 18.51
C ALA A 16 3.93 -35.51 18.26
N GLU A 17 3.88 -36.27 19.34
CA GLU A 17 3.35 -37.63 19.38
C GLU A 17 2.00 -37.68 18.69
N ILE A 18 1.93 -38.49 17.65
CA ILE A 18 0.68 -38.92 17.02
C ILE A 18 0.01 -39.84 18.04
N SER A 19 -0.89 -39.30 18.84
CA SER A 19 -1.86 -40.12 19.53
C SER A 19 -2.85 -40.64 18.47
N ASP A 20 -2.89 -41.93 18.33
CA ASP A 20 -3.90 -42.68 17.58
C ASP A 20 -5.29 -42.27 18.04
N VAL A 21 -5.95 -41.37 17.30
CA VAL A 21 -7.38 -41.12 17.37
C VAL A 21 -7.97 -41.50 16.02
N ASP A 22 -8.76 -42.50 16.06
CA ASP A 22 -9.74 -43.04 15.10
C ASP A 22 -9.57 -42.59 13.63
N ASN A 23 -9.10 -43.52 12.83
CA ASN A 23 -8.66 -43.35 11.44
C ASN A 23 -9.85 -43.48 10.43
N SER A 24 -11.13 -43.25 10.87
CA SER A 24 -12.29 -43.33 10.00
C SER A 24 -12.84 -42.01 9.47
N ASP A 25 -12.31 -40.83 9.94
CA ASP A 25 -12.79 -39.51 9.52
C ASP A 25 -11.65 -38.56 9.08
N ARG A 26 -10.70 -39.05 8.33
CA ARG A 26 -9.83 -38.11 7.56
C ARG A 26 -10.67 -37.46 6.49
N ASN A 27 -11.31 -36.36 6.87
CA ASN A 27 -12.20 -35.60 6.04
C ASN A 27 -11.46 -35.14 4.78
N TYR A 28 -11.73 -35.78 3.65
CA TYR A 28 -11.20 -35.51 2.32
C TYR A 28 -11.23 -34.01 1.97
N VAL A 29 -12.21 -33.29 2.53
CA VAL A 29 -12.42 -31.84 2.32
C VAL A 29 -11.19 -31.01 2.64
N CYS A 30 -10.51 -31.24 3.76
CA CYS A 30 -9.35 -30.44 4.17
C CYS A 30 -8.06 -30.76 3.38
N TYR A 31 -8.09 -31.71 2.44
CA TYR A 31 -7.04 -31.88 1.41
C TYR A 31 -7.28 -30.99 0.19
N VAL A 32 -8.54 -30.73 -0.14
CA VAL A 32 -8.95 -29.89 -1.27
C VAL A 32 -9.07 -28.43 -0.84
N CYS A 33 -9.59 -28.18 0.36
CA CYS A 33 -9.89 -26.87 0.91
C CYS A 33 -8.99 -26.55 2.11
N ALA A 34 -8.83 -25.28 2.43
CA ALA A 34 -8.19 -24.86 3.67
C ALA A 34 -9.20 -24.88 4.81
N CYS A 35 -8.88 -25.57 5.92
CA CYS A 35 -9.75 -25.65 7.09
C CYS A 35 -9.11 -24.97 8.30
N SER A 36 -9.92 -24.31 9.13
CA SER A 36 -9.49 -23.87 10.46
C SER A 36 -9.23 -25.07 11.39
N ALA A 37 -8.46 -24.87 12.46
CA ALA A 37 -8.11 -25.92 13.41
C ALA A 37 -9.35 -26.58 14.05
N ASP A 38 -10.40 -25.80 14.30
CA ASP A 38 -11.69 -26.26 14.84
C ASP A 38 -12.67 -26.73 13.76
N ARG A 39 -12.26 -26.68 12.48
CA ARG A 39 -13.05 -27.07 11.30
C ARG A 39 -14.40 -26.34 11.16
N ARG A 40 -14.52 -25.16 11.75
CA ARG A 40 -15.72 -24.33 11.58
C ARG A 40 -15.65 -23.43 10.34
N ILE A 41 -14.46 -23.13 9.87
CA ILE A 41 -14.22 -22.31 8.69
C ILE A 41 -13.58 -23.19 7.64
N VAL A 42 -14.19 -23.27 6.47
CA VAL A 42 -13.71 -24.04 5.31
C VAL A 42 -13.62 -23.12 4.11
N ASP A 43 -12.42 -22.98 3.57
CA ASP A 43 -12.12 -22.18 2.39
C ASP A 43 -11.71 -23.06 1.21
N CYS A 44 -12.63 -23.21 0.27
CA CYS A 44 -12.47 -23.94 -0.99
C CYS A 44 -12.34 -23.00 -2.20
N SER A 45 -12.03 -21.72 -1.99
CA SER A 45 -11.95 -20.73 -3.06
C SER A 45 -10.83 -21.02 -4.05
N LYS A 46 -11.04 -20.64 -5.33
CA LYS A 46 -10.02 -20.72 -6.40
C LYS A 46 -9.43 -22.13 -6.60
N ARG A 47 -10.29 -23.16 -6.62
CA ARG A 47 -9.90 -24.57 -6.76
C ARG A 47 -10.40 -25.24 -8.04
N SER A 48 -11.01 -24.47 -8.96
CA SER A 48 -11.67 -24.97 -10.19
C SER A 48 -12.68 -26.08 -9.89
N LEU A 49 -13.42 -25.93 -8.79
CA LEU A 49 -14.44 -26.88 -8.40
C LEU A 49 -15.70 -26.68 -9.24
N THR A 50 -16.28 -27.77 -9.74
CA THR A 50 -17.58 -27.79 -10.43
C THR A 50 -18.73 -28.05 -9.48
N ASN A 51 -18.45 -28.50 -8.25
CA ASN A 51 -19.41 -28.72 -7.18
C ASN A 51 -18.72 -28.57 -5.81
N ILE A 52 -19.50 -28.43 -4.75
CA ILE A 52 -18.98 -28.43 -3.38
C ILE A 52 -18.48 -29.84 -3.03
N PRO A 53 -17.29 -30.00 -2.45
CA PRO A 53 -16.75 -31.29 -2.03
C PRO A 53 -17.70 -32.00 -1.02
N ASP A 54 -17.88 -33.29 -1.20
CA ASP A 54 -18.62 -34.11 -0.23
C ASP A 54 -17.85 -34.25 1.10
N GLY A 55 -18.58 -34.43 2.20
CA GLY A 55 -18.00 -34.65 3.52
C GLY A 55 -17.68 -33.38 4.31
N ILE A 56 -18.23 -32.21 3.91
CA ILE A 56 -18.18 -31.00 4.77
C ILE A 56 -18.99 -31.29 6.05
N SER A 57 -18.33 -31.02 7.17
CA SER A 57 -18.92 -31.27 8.50
C SER A 57 -20.10 -30.33 8.78
N GLU A 58 -21.15 -30.83 9.43
CA GLU A 58 -22.29 -30.04 9.92
C GLU A 58 -21.89 -28.95 10.94
N LYS A 59 -20.66 -29.01 11.50
CA LYS A 59 -20.11 -28.01 12.43
C LYS A 59 -19.61 -26.74 11.73
N VAL A 60 -19.56 -26.75 10.39
CA VAL A 60 -19.06 -25.58 9.62
C VAL A 60 -20.04 -24.43 9.79
N THR A 61 -19.45 -23.26 10.14
CA THR A 61 -20.18 -22.00 10.28
C THR A 61 -19.89 -21.04 9.11
N ASN A 62 -18.73 -21.16 8.49
CA ASN A 62 -18.33 -20.31 7.37
C ASN A 62 -17.77 -21.18 6.24
N LEU A 63 -18.41 -21.12 5.10
CA LEU A 63 -18.01 -21.84 3.89
C LEU A 63 -17.76 -20.85 2.76
N ASN A 64 -16.51 -20.82 2.28
CA ASN A 64 -16.11 -20.05 1.11
C ASN A 64 -15.84 -21.00 -0.06
N VAL A 65 -16.65 -20.92 -1.11
CA VAL A 65 -16.50 -21.68 -2.36
C VAL A 65 -16.39 -20.73 -3.56
N SER A 66 -15.93 -19.51 -3.30
CA SER A 66 -15.84 -18.45 -4.30
C SER A 66 -14.80 -18.73 -5.38
N ASN A 67 -14.99 -18.11 -6.55
CA ASN A 67 -14.08 -18.18 -7.70
C ASN A 67 -13.78 -19.63 -8.12
N ASN A 68 -14.83 -20.41 -8.35
CA ASN A 68 -14.80 -21.76 -8.89
C ASN A 68 -15.61 -21.86 -10.19
N GLU A 69 -15.93 -23.06 -10.65
CA GLU A 69 -16.63 -23.33 -11.91
C GLU A 69 -18.01 -23.96 -11.67
N ILE A 70 -18.67 -23.59 -10.57
CA ILE A 70 -19.96 -24.16 -10.17
C ILE A 70 -21.08 -23.58 -11.05
N LEU A 71 -21.79 -24.46 -11.76
CA LEU A 71 -22.87 -24.10 -12.68
C LEU A 71 -24.26 -24.14 -12.03
N LEU A 72 -24.48 -25.12 -11.14
CA LEU A 72 -25.74 -25.33 -10.46
C LEU A 72 -25.62 -25.05 -8.98
N PHE A 73 -26.65 -24.45 -8.40
CA PHE A 73 -26.68 -24.25 -6.94
C PHE A 73 -26.52 -25.58 -6.21
N PRO A 74 -25.59 -25.75 -5.28
CA PRO A 74 -25.26 -27.02 -4.66
C PRO A 74 -26.38 -27.51 -3.72
N GLN A 75 -26.93 -28.69 -3.97
CA GLN A 75 -28.03 -29.28 -3.14
C GLN A 75 -27.52 -29.89 -1.84
N ASN A 76 -26.27 -30.30 -1.75
CA ASN A 76 -25.66 -30.91 -0.56
C ASN A 76 -25.42 -29.94 0.60
N LEU A 77 -25.70 -28.65 0.42
CA LEU A 77 -25.66 -27.61 1.47
C LEU A 77 -26.72 -27.87 2.58
N ASN A 78 -27.82 -28.53 2.28
CA ASN A 78 -28.95 -28.75 3.21
C ASN A 78 -28.58 -29.47 4.53
N LYS A 79 -27.40 -30.07 4.63
CA LYS A 79 -26.85 -30.68 5.85
C LYS A 79 -26.17 -29.68 6.79
N LEU A 80 -25.83 -28.48 6.29
CA LEU A 80 -25.01 -27.49 7.01
C LEU A 80 -25.88 -26.55 7.86
N VAL A 81 -26.66 -27.09 8.75
CA VAL A 81 -27.65 -26.34 9.59
C VAL A 81 -27.03 -25.25 10.46
N ASN A 82 -25.73 -25.35 10.76
CA ASN A 82 -24.97 -24.36 11.56
C ASN A 82 -24.28 -23.29 10.71
N LEU A 83 -24.48 -23.30 9.39
CA LEU A 83 -23.81 -22.36 8.47
C LEU A 83 -24.33 -20.95 8.69
N ILE A 84 -23.44 -20.03 9.00
CA ILE A 84 -23.71 -18.61 9.23
C ILE A 84 -23.37 -17.79 7.98
N SER A 85 -22.27 -18.15 7.29
CA SER A 85 -21.79 -17.43 6.11
C SER A 85 -21.49 -18.40 4.98
N LEU A 86 -22.09 -18.13 3.82
CA LEU A 86 -21.89 -18.88 2.58
C LEU A 86 -21.43 -17.92 1.48
N ASP A 87 -20.22 -18.14 0.96
CA ASP A 87 -19.70 -17.41 -0.19
C ASP A 87 -19.61 -18.33 -1.42
N LEU A 88 -20.47 -18.08 -2.40
CA LEU A 88 -20.53 -18.70 -3.72
C LEU A 88 -20.18 -17.71 -4.84
N SER A 89 -19.54 -16.59 -4.51
CA SER A 89 -19.23 -15.55 -5.48
C SER A 89 -18.25 -16.02 -6.55
N GLY A 90 -18.29 -15.40 -7.73
CA GLY A 90 -17.36 -15.71 -8.82
C GLY A 90 -17.48 -17.14 -9.33
N ASN A 91 -18.70 -17.64 -9.42
CA ASN A 91 -19.06 -18.91 -10.04
C ASN A 91 -19.88 -18.68 -11.32
N GLN A 92 -20.56 -19.70 -11.82
CA GLN A 92 -21.37 -19.65 -13.04
C GLN A 92 -22.85 -20.00 -12.76
N ILE A 93 -23.30 -19.80 -11.52
CA ILE A 93 -24.65 -20.14 -11.08
C ILE A 93 -25.64 -19.18 -11.75
N SER A 94 -26.65 -19.71 -12.43
CA SER A 94 -27.69 -18.94 -13.13
C SER A 94 -29.06 -19.07 -12.54
N HIS A 95 -29.29 -20.05 -11.66
CA HIS A 95 -30.60 -20.36 -11.09
C HIS A 95 -30.47 -20.91 -9.67
N MET A 96 -31.38 -20.51 -8.78
CA MET A 96 -31.59 -21.14 -7.46
C MET A 96 -32.78 -22.04 -7.49
N PRO A 97 -32.66 -23.29 -7.04
CA PRO A 97 -33.82 -24.20 -6.94
C PRO A 97 -34.78 -23.77 -5.83
N GLU A 98 -36.00 -24.21 -5.91
CA GLU A 98 -36.98 -24.07 -4.81
C GLU A 98 -36.40 -24.63 -3.51
N ASN A 99 -36.70 -24.02 -2.39
CA ASN A 99 -36.24 -24.43 -1.06
C ASN A 99 -34.70 -24.53 -0.90
N ALA A 100 -33.93 -23.83 -1.74
CA ALA A 100 -32.46 -23.88 -1.72
C ALA A 100 -31.81 -23.55 -0.34
N LEU A 101 -32.46 -22.73 0.46
CA LEU A 101 -32.00 -22.29 1.78
C LEU A 101 -32.83 -22.81 2.96
N GLU A 102 -33.82 -23.70 2.71
CA GLU A 102 -34.80 -24.15 3.73
C GLU A 102 -34.15 -24.68 5.01
N ASN A 103 -33.08 -25.46 4.88
CA ASN A 103 -32.39 -26.07 6.02
C ASN A 103 -31.24 -25.25 6.57
N LEU A 104 -30.90 -24.12 5.94
CA LEU A 104 -29.81 -23.23 6.39
C LEU A 104 -30.33 -22.18 7.39
N THR A 105 -30.96 -22.67 8.46
CA THR A 105 -31.66 -21.83 9.44
C THR A 105 -30.78 -20.86 10.19
N SER A 106 -29.46 -21.08 10.24
CA SER A 106 -28.48 -20.19 10.88
C SER A 106 -27.84 -19.19 9.91
N LEU A 107 -28.17 -19.23 8.60
CA LEU A 107 -27.51 -18.45 7.58
C LEU A 107 -27.84 -16.97 7.75
N GLU A 108 -26.80 -16.14 7.97
CA GLU A 108 -26.90 -14.70 8.09
C GLU A 108 -26.35 -13.97 6.87
N LEU A 109 -25.36 -14.54 6.18
CA LEU A 109 -24.71 -13.93 5.01
C LEU A 109 -24.68 -14.90 3.84
N LEU A 110 -25.24 -14.48 2.71
CA LEU A 110 -25.16 -15.17 1.43
C LEU A 110 -24.55 -14.27 0.37
N ASN A 111 -23.41 -14.68 -0.17
CA ASN A 111 -22.72 -13.99 -1.26
C ASN A 111 -22.87 -14.81 -2.56
N LEU A 112 -23.64 -14.28 -3.51
CA LEU A 112 -23.86 -14.80 -4.86
C LEU A 112 -23.33 -13.83 -5.92
N SER A 113 -22.45 -12.91 -5.56
CA SER A 113 -21.91 -11.92 -6.49
C SER A 113 -21.07 -12.58 -7.60
N ARG A 114 -20.98 -11.91 -8.75
CA ARG A 114 -20.21 -12.42 -9.90
C ARG A 114 -20.64 -13.83 -10.34
N ASN A 115 -21.95 -14.01 -10.49
CA ASN A 115 -22.59 -15.21 -11.03
C ASN A 115 -23.33 -14.86 -12.33
N ASN A 116 -24.15 -15.76 -12.85
CA ASN A 116 -24.82 -15.61 -14.14
C ASN A 116 -26.34 -15.41 -14.00
N PHE A 117 -26.81 -14.82 -12.90
CA PHE A 117 -28.22 -14.45 -12.75
C PHE A 117 -28.55 -13.31 -13.71
N ASP A 118 -29.54 -13.52 -14.60
CA ASP A 118 -29.98 -12.54 -15.60
C ASP A 118 -31.42 -12.04 -15.38
N THR A 119 -32.20 -12.75 -14.58
CA THR A 119 -33.54 -12.37 -14.20
C THR A 119 -33.82 -12.64 -12.74
N TRP A 120 -34.71 -11.86 -12.14
CA TRP A 120 -35.18 -12.09 -10.75
C TRP A 120 -35.89 -13.42 -10.57
N MET A 121 -36.55 -13.95 -11.63
CA MET A 121 -37.20 -15.26 -11.60
C MET A 121 -36.22 -16.40 -11.33
N ASN A 122 -35.02 -16.29 -11.84
CA ASN A 122 -33.98 -17.31 -11.66
C ASN A 122 -33.45 -17.38 -10.21
N LEU A 123 -33.69 -16.33 -9.42
CA LEU A 123 -33.38 -16.33 -8.00
C LEU A 123 -34.48 -17.07 -7.16
N ASN A 124 -35.66 -17.34 -7.72
CA ASN A 124 -36.83 -17.82 -6.98
C ASN A 124 -37.10 -17.05 -5.68
N PRO A 125 -37.22 -15.72 -5.75
CA PRO A 125 -37.07 -14.85 -4.59
C PRO A 125 -38.10 -15.07 -3.50
N ASN A 126 -39.32 -15.51 -3.85
CA ASN A 126 -40.39 -15.71 -2.89
C ASN A 126 -40.19 -16.97 -2.04
N ASP A 127 -39.65 -18.05 -2.61
CA ASP A 127 -39.41 -19.29 -1.87
C ASP A 127 -38.08 -19.24 -1.13
N VAL A 128 -37.01 -18.81 -1.80
CA VAL A 128 -35.66 -18.88 -1.26
C VAL A 128 -35.45 -17.92 -0.08
N LEU A 129 -35.92 -16.67 -0.18
CA LEU A 129 -35.68 -15.68 0.88
C LEU A 129 -36.64 -15.82 2.06
N GLN A 130 -37.88 -16.34 1.85
CA GLN A 130 -38.81 -16.59 2.93
C GLN A 130 -38.36 -17.73 3.84
N THR A 131 -37.73 -18.78 3.27
CA THR A 131 -37.21 -19.90 4.03
C THR A 131 -35.96 -19.56 4.83
N ALA A 132 -35.17 -18.59 4.38
CA ALA A 132 -33.94 -18.11 5.05
C ALA A 132 -34.24 -17.08 6.15
N THR A 133 -34.86 -17.52 7.25
CA THR A 133 -35.43 -16.67 8.31
C THR A 133 -34.44 -15.83 9.08
N ASN A 134 -33.13 -16.15 9.01
CA ASN A 134 -32.06 -15.40 9.69
C ASN A 134 -31.11 -14.68 8.72
N LEU A 135 -31.39 -14.70 7.40
CA LEU A 135 -30.53 -14.07 6.40
C LEU A 135 -30.58 -12.53 6.53
N LYS A 136 -29.47 -11.92 6.90
CA LYS A 136 -29.32 -10.47 7.10
C LYS A 136 -28.69 -9.78 5.91
N ILE A 137 -27.74 -10.45 5.23
CA ILE A 137 -26.96 -9.87 4.15
C ILE A 137 -27.05 -10.75 2.92
N LEU A 138 -27.49 -10.17 1.81
CA LEU A 138 -27.52 -10.80 0.49
C LEU A 138 -26.72 -9.94 -0.48
N ASP A 139 -25.64 -10.51 -1.03
CA ASP A 139 -24.84 -9.89 -2.07
C ASP A 139 -25.10 -10.56 -3.43
N LEU A 140 -25.66 -9.82 -4.34
CA LEU A 140 -25.96 -10.19 -5.72
C LEU A 140 -25.17 -9.35 -6.74
N SER A 141 -24.14 -8.64 -6.33
CA SER A 141 -23.37 -7.75 -7.18
C SER A 141 -22.81 -8.46 -8.41
N TYR A 142 -22.60 -7.69 -9.48
CA TYR A 142 -22.03 -8.23 -10.73
C TYR A 142 -22.84 -9.38 -11.37
N ASN A 143 -24.16 -9.40 -11.20
CA ASN A 143 -25.11 -10.18 -11.98
C ASN A 143 -25.83 -9.28 -12.99
N LYS A 144 -26.72 -9.78 -13.84
CA LYS A 144 -27.28 -9.02 -14.96
C LYS A 144 -28.78 -8.82 -14.85
N PHE A 145 -29.26 -8.26 -13.75
CA PHE A 145 -30.70 -8.13 -13.51
C PHE A 145 -31.41 -7.09 -14.36
N GLN A 146 -30.70 -6.08 -14.94
CA GLN A 146 -31.17 -5.04 -15.85
C GLN A 146 -32.25 -4.08 -15.28
N THR A 147 -33.18 -4.56 -14.53
CA THR A 147 -34.27 -3.76 -13.91
C THR A 147 -34.47 -4.12 -12.45
N LEU A 148 -34.95 -3.17 -11.67
CA LEU A 148 -35.42 -3.38 -10.31
C LEU A 148 -36.93 -3.05 -10.28
N GLU A 149 -37.77 -4.03 -10.58
CA GLU A 149 -39.21 -3.86 -10.64
C GLU A 149 -39.95 -5.07 -10.09
N ASN A 150 -41.10 -4.81 -9.49
CA ASN A 150 -41.99 -5.90 -9.06
C ASN A 150 -42.58 -6.63 -10.27
N LEU A 151 -42.58 -7.94 -10.22
CA LEU A 151 -43.25 -8.77 -11.21
C LEU A 151 -44.79 -8.56 -11.13
N ALA A 152 -45.48 -8.74 -12.23
CA ALA A 152 -46.93 -8.54 -12.30
C ALA A 152 -47.67 -9.26 -11.13
N ASN A 153 -48.18 -8.44 -10.19
CA ASN A 153 -48.91 -8.88 -8.98
C ASN A 153 -48.11 -9.63 -7.90
N GLN A 154 -46.77 -9.67 -7.99
CA GLN A 154 -45.90 -10.25 -6.97
C GLN A 154 -44.85 -9.26 -6.50
N GLU A 155 -44.50 -9.32 -5.22
CA GLU A 155 -43.37 -8.58 -4.71
C GLU A 155 -42.06 -9.18 -5.25
N LEU A 156 -41.10 -8.34 -5.56
CA LEU A 156 -39.83 -8.78 -6.16
C LEU A 156 -39.03 -9.65 -5.19
N LEU A 157 -38.92 -9.22 -3.96
CA LEU A 157 -38.20 -9.87 -2.88
C LEU A 157 -39.06 -9.83 -1.60
N ILE A 158 -39.21 -10.93 -0.93
CA ILE A 158 -39.94 -11.02 0.35
C ILE A 158 -39.00 -11.60 1.41
N SER A 159 -38.66 -10.82 2.41
CA SER A 159 -37.85 -11.27 3.55
C SER A 159 -38.18 -10.47 4.80
N SER A 160 -38.40 -11.16 5.91
CA SER A 160 -38.59 -10.54 7.22
C SER A 160 -37.26 -10.30 7.96
N SER A 161 -36.14 -10.88 7.50
CA SER A 161 -34.85 -10.83 8.19
C SER A 161 -33.79 -9.99 7.46
N LEU A 162 -33.93 -9.78 6.14
CA LEU A 162 -32.91 -9.13 5.32
C LEU A 162 -32.74 -7.65 5.71
N GLU A 163 -31.54 -7.31 6.12
CA GLU A 163 -31.16 -5.94 6.50
C GLU A 163 -30.29 -5.25 5.43
N THR A 164 -29.51 -6.00 4.68
CA THR A 164 -28.58 -5.46 3.67
C THR A 164 -28.73 -6.20 2.35
N LEU A 165 -29.02 -5.44 1.30
CA LEU A 165 -29.07 -5.92 -0.08
C LEU A 165 -28.01 -5.19 -0.91
N ILE A 166 -27.16 -5.96 -1.61
CA ILE A 166 -26.08 -5.43 -2.44
C ILE A 166 -26.32 -5.85 -3.89
N LEU A 167 -26.47 -4.86 -4.76
CA LEU A 167 -26.77 -4.98 -6.18
C LEU A 167 -25.79 -4.15 -7.02
N ASP A 168 -24.54 -4.01 -6.57
CA ASP A 168 -23.55 -3.21 -7.27
C ASP A 168 -23.22 -3.83 -8.63
N ASN A 169 -23.14 -3.00 -9.67
CA ASN A 169 -22.77 -3.43 -11.03
C ASN A 169 -23.67 -4.58 -11.59
N CYS A 170 -24.98 -4.41 -11.48
CA CYS A 170 -25.97 -5.38 -11.94
C CYS A 170 -26.66 -4.98 -13.27
N GLU A 171 -26.12 -4.02 -14.01
CA GLU A 171 -26.68 -3.48 -15.25
C GLU A 171 -28.11 -2.89 -15.07
N ILE A 172 -28.49 -2.48 -13.85
CA ILE A 172 -29.83 -1.94 -13.56
C ILE A 172 -29.95 -0.56 -14.18
N THR A 173 -30.84 -0.42 -15.16
CA THR A 173 -31.12 0.82 -15.87
C THR A 173 -32.29 1.60 -15.34
N SER A 174 -33.19 0.93 -14.63
CA SER A 174 -34.42 1.54 -14.15
C SER A 174 -35.03 0.85 -12.92
N ILE A 175 -35.76 1.65 -12.15
CA ILE A 175 -36.56 1.20 -11.01
C ILE A 175 -38.01 1.54 -11.35
N HIS A 176 -38.86 0.56 -11.54
CA HIS A 176 -40.24 0.74 -11.97
C HIS A 176 -41.26 0.00 -11.10
N GLY A 177 -42.54 0.36 -11.27
CA GLY A 177 -43.64 -0.34 -10.66
C GLY A 177 -43.93 0.07 -9.21
N ARG A 178 -44.63 -0.83 -8.47
CA ARG A 178 -44.78 -0.67 -7.02
C ARG A 178 -43.44 -0.90 -6.37
N SER A 179 -43.20 -0.22 -5.25
CA SER A 179 -41.90 -0.25 -4.57
C SER A 179 -41.24 -1.64 -4.58
N PRO A 180 -40.08 -1.80 -5.22
CA PRO A 180 -39.41 -3.10 -5.29
C PRO A 180 -38.90 -3.59 -3.93
N LEU A 181 -38.88 -2.72 -2.92
CA LEU A 181 -38.42 -3.03 -1.57
C LEU A 181 -39.58 -3.31 -0.59
N SER A 182 -40.84 -3.31 -1.05
CA SER A 182 -42.01 -3.44 -0.17
C SER A 182 -42.03 -4.74 0.64
N GLY A 183 -41.55 -5.85 0.07
CA GLY A 183 -41.45 -7.13 0.75
C GLY A 183 -40.25 -7.27 1.70
N LEU A 184 -39.34 -6.28 1.72
CA LEU A 184 -38.18 -6.27 2.59
C LEU A 184 -38.42 -5.35 3.80
N ILE A 185 -39.22 -5.83 4.73
CA ILE A 185 -39.75 -5.03 5.83
C ILE A 185 -38.70 -4.51 6.82
N ASN A 186 -37.52 -5.14 6.86
CA ASN A 186 -36.42 -4.79 7.76
C ASN A 186 -35.16 -4.28 7.02
N ILE A 187 -35.28 -3.97 5.72
CA ILE A 187 -34.15 -3.49 4.94
C ILE A 187 -33.61 -2.17 5.51
N ARG A 188 -32.31 -2.09 5.77
CA ARG A 188 -31.60 -0.92 6.31
C ARG A 188 -30.58 -0.37 5.35
N VAL A 189 -29.94 -1.23 4.57
CA VAL A 189 -28.85 -0.87 3.67
C VAL A 189 -29.14 -1.38 2.28
N LEU A 190 -29.13 -0.48 1.29
CA LEU A 190 -29.21 -0.81 -0.13
C LEU A 190 -27.98 -0.24 -0.84
N LYS A 191 -27.21 -1.11 -1.51
CA LYS A 191 -26.12 -0.73 -2.38
C LYS A 191 -26.46 -1.09 -3.81
N ILE A 192 -26.51 -0.10 -4.69
CA ILE A 192 -26.80 -0.24 -6.12
C ILE A 192 -25.81 0.58 -6.96
N ASN A 193 -24.55 0.71 -6.47
CA ASN A 193 -23.49 1.44 -7.17
C ASN A 193 -23.17 0.84 -8.54
N PHE A 194 -22.59 1.64 -9.43
CA PHE A 194 -22.14 1.20 -10.75
C PHE A 194 -23.24 0.61 -11.64
N ASN A 195 -24.48 1.07 -11.48
CA ASN A 195 -25.60 0.70 -12.35
C ASN A 195 -25.96 1.91 -13.24
N PRO A 196 -26.30 1.73 -14.52
CA PRO A 196 -26.64 2.83 -15.41
C PRO A 196 -28.07 3.36 -15.12
N LEU A 197 -28.29 3.80 -13.87
CA LEU A 197 -29.56 4.18 -13.31
C LEU A 197 -29.74 5.71 -13.38
N SER A 198 -30.52 6.24 -14.31
CA SER A 198 -30.67 7.69 -14.48
C SER A 198 -31.44 8.40 -13.34
N ARG A 199 -32.23 7.67 -12.57
CA ARG A 199 -33.08 8.18 -11.47
C ARG A 199 -33.30 7.12 -10.38
N ILE A 200 -33.53 7.58 -9.15
CA ILE A 200 -33.93 6.72 -8.00
C ILE A 200 -35.44 6.68 -7.77
N GLN A 201 -36.22 7.21 -8.72
CA GLN A 201 -37.68 7.21 -8.63
C GLN A 201 -38.21 5.78 -8.49
N GLY A 202 -39.14 5.58 -7.55
CA GLY A 202 -39.74 4.26 -7.28
C GLY A 202 -39.16 3.55 -6.05
N LEU A 203 -38.04 4.01 -5.50
CA LEU A 203 -37.56 3.51 -4.21
C LEU A 203 -38.44 4.02 -3.08
N VAL A 204 -39.17 3.12 -2.44
CA VAL A 204 -40.02 3.42 -1.26
C VAL A 204 -39.66 2.43 -0.16
N SER A 205 -39.18 2.93 0.97
CA SER A 205 -38.89 2.08 2.13
C SER A 205 -38.96 2.91 3.42
N PRO A 206 -39.81 2.54 4.38
CA PRO A 206 -39.88 3.22 5.66
C PRO A 206 -38.68 2.90 6.56
N THR A 207 -37.94 1.83 6.31
CA THR A 207 -36.88 1.30 7.19
C THR A 207 -35.46 1.56 6.68
N LEU A 208 -35.31 1.92 5.39
CA LEU A 208 -33.99 2.12 4.77
C LEU A 208 -33.24 3.28 5.43
N LYS A 209 -32.03 2.97 5.95
CA LYS A 209 -31.17 3.94 6.62
C LYS A 209 -30.00 4.40 5.76
N SER A 210 -29.50 3.52 4.88
CA SER A 210 -28.32 3.80 4.06
C SER A 210 -28.58 3.44 2.61
N LEU A 211 -28.38 4.40 1.70
CA LEU A 211 -28.53 4.22 0.26
C LEU A 211 -27.21 4.62 -0.43
N TYR A 212 -26.65 3.68 -1.19
CA TYR A 212 -25.44 3.86 -1.98
C TYR A 212 -25.79 3.77 -3.46
N VAL A 213 -25.62 4.89 -4.19
CA VAL A 213 -25.98 5.03 -5.62
C VAL A 213 -24.86 5.79 -6.34
N SER A 214 -23.61 5.39 -6.07
CA SER A 214 -22.45 6.01 -6.67
C SER A 214 -22.21 5.48 -8.09
N ASN A 215 -21.72 6.35 -8.97
CA ASN A 215 -21.39 6.00 -10.36
C ASN A 215 -22.57 5.35 -11.12
N CYS A 216 -23.75 5.96 -11.00
CA CYS A 216 -24.99 5.42 -11.56
C CYS A 216 -25.55 6.27 -12.73
N GLN A 217 -24.81 7.27 -13.20
CA GLN A 217 -25.28 8.19 -14.25
C GLN A 217 -26.57 8.95 -13.85
N LEU A 218 -26.74 9.20 -12.55
CA LEU A 218 -27.90 9.96 -12.08
C LEU A 218 -27.87 11.38 -12.63
N SER A 219 -28.99 11.80 -13.21
CA SER A 219 -29.12 13.16 -13.77
C SER A 219 -29.78 14.14 -12.81
N SER A 220 -30.66 13.68 -11.93
CA SER A 220 -31.32 14.52 -10.93
C SER A 220 -31.94 13.69 -9.81
N ILE A 221 -32.17 14.35 -8.65
CA ILE A 221 -33.01 13.86 -7.57
C ILE A 221 -34.13 14.86 -7.39
N ASN A 222 -35.38 14.44 -7.55
CA ASN A 222 -36.55 15.26 -7.42
C ASN A 222 -36.92 15.48 -5.96
N GLN A 223 -37.73 16.55 -5.71
CA GLN A 223 -38.13 16.97 -4.37
C GLN A 223 -38.73 15.87 -3.51
N ASN A 224 -39.56 14.99 -4.09
CA ASN A 224 -40.29 13.97 -3.34
C ASN A 224 -39.59 12.60 -3.28
N GLU A 225 -38.51 12.38 -4.01
CA GLU A 225 -37.88 11.06 -4.06
C GLU A 225 -37.31 10.62 -2.71
N LEU A 226 -36.74 11.56 -1.95
CA LEU A 226 -36.23 11.27 -0.60
C LEU A 226 -37.33 11.22 0.47
N SER A 227 -38.54 11.78 0.20
CA SER A 227 -39.67 11.71 1.13
C SER A 227 -40.23 10.31 1.27
N TYR A 228 -40.02 9.44 0.27
CA TYR A 228 -40.38 8.02 0.32
C TYR A 228 -39.39 7.18 1.12
N LEU A 229 -38.32 7.79 1.62
CA LEU A 229 -37.25 7.17 2.43
C LEU A 229 -37.12 7.90 3.79
N PRO A 230 -38.17 7.89 4.62
CA PRO A 230 -38.26 8.75 5.82
C PRO A 230 -37.21 8.43 6.90
N SER A 231 -36.64 7.22 6.88
CA SER A 231 -35.61 6.79 7.82
C SER A 231 -34.18 6.96 7.29
N LEU A 232 -34.01 7.54 6.09
CA LEU A 232 -32.70 7.64 5.43
C LEU A 232 -31.77 8.57 6.19
N VAL A 233 -30.64 8.02 6.67
CA VAL A 233 -29.61 8.72 7.43
C VAL A 233 -28.36 8.96 6.59
N TYR A 234 -28.01 8.02 5.72
CA TYR A 234 -26.83 8.02 4.90
C TYR A 234 -27.19 7.94 3.42
N LEU A 235 -26.72 8.89 2.62
CA LEU A 235 -26.93 8.95 1.17
C LEU A 235 -25.58 9.19 0.47
N GLN A 236 -25.18 8.25 -0.38
CA GLN A 236 -23.98 8.37 -1.19
C GLN A 236 -24.37 8.40 -2.67
N LEU A 237 -23.99 9.48 -3.34
CA LEU A 237 -24.29 9.79 -4.73
C LEU A 237 -23.02 10.10 -5.53
N SER A 238 -21.85 9.85 -4.98
CA SER A 238 -20.57 10.24 -5.60
C SER A 238 -20.39 9.64 -7.01
N TYR A 239 -19.58 10.31 -7.83
CA TYR A 239 -19.30 9.90 -9.23
C TYR A 239 -20.51 9.91 -10.17
N ASN A 240 -21.56 10.69 -9.88
CA ASN A 240 -22.66 10.94 -10.81
C ASN A 240 -22.42 12.28 -11.52
N TYR A 241 -21.68 12.27 -12.61
CA TYR A 241 -21.16 13.48 -13.27
C TYR A 241 -22.22 14.39 -13.89
N ASP A 242 -23.39 13.83 -14.19
CA ASP A 242 -24.53 14.56 -14.78
C ASP A 242 -25.55 14.99 -13.71
N LEU A 243 -25.23 14.83 -12.41
CA LEU A 243 -26.15 15.11 -11.32
C LEU A 243 -26.40 16.61 -11.18
N ILE A 244 -27.65 17.03 -11.35
CA ILE A 244 -28.11 18.38 -11.10
C ILE A 244 -28.92 18.42 -9.81
N LEU A 245 -28.46 19.18 -8.82
CA LEU A 245 -29.25 19.53 -7.63
C LEU A 245 -30.00 20.81 -7.88
N PRO A 246 -31.35 20.80 -7.94
CA PRO A 246 -32.13 22.00 -8.17
C PRO A 246 -31.89 23.02 -7.06
N ILE A 247 -31.80 24.32 -7.41
CA ILE A 247 -31.59 25.42 -6.46
C ILE A 247 -32.93 26.02 -6.02
N SER A 248 -34.03 25.62 -6.66
CA SER A 248 -35.37 26.16 -6.47
C SER A 248 -36.20 25.39 -5.43
N SER A 249 -37.50 25.74 -5.34
CA SER A 249 -38.51 25.05 -4.53
C SER A 249 -38.65 23.52 -4.83
N THR A 250 -38.02 23.02 -5.88
CA THR A 250 -38.01 21.61 -6.27
C THR A 250 -36.79 20.82 -5.72
N SER A 251 -36.01 21.46 -4.84
CA SER A 251 -34.84 20.79 -4.20
C SER A 251 -35.28 19.60 -3.39
N PRO A 252 -34.48 18.51 -3.40
CA PRO A 252 -34.74 17.34 -2.57
C PRO A 252 -34.76 17.71 -1.08
N VAL A 253 -35.68 17.11 -0.32
CA VAL A 253 -35.85 17.39 1.11
C VAL A 253 -35.77 16.07 1.87
N SER A 254 -34.95 16.02 2.91
CA SER A 254 -34.91 14.94 3.88
C SER A 254 -34.55 15.44 5.27
N ILE A 255 -35.48 15.30 6.19
CA ILE A 255 -35.26 15.68 7.59
C ILE A 255 -34.49 14.64 8.41
N SER A 256 -34.40 13.43 7.90
CA SER A 256 -33.67 12.29 8.57
C SER A 256 -32.21 12.25 8.18
N LEU A 257 -31.82 12.83 7.03
CA LEU A 257 -30.47 12.72 6.48
C LEU A 257 -29.43 13.39 7.37
N ARG A 258 -28.36 12.64 7.68
CA ARG A 258 -27.22 13.08 8.49
C ARG A 258 -25.90 13.07 7.73
N TYR A 259 -25.78 12.21 6.74
CA TYR A 259 -24.58 12.05 5.91
C TYR A 259 -24.98 12.15 4.44
N LEU A 260 -24.30 13.02 3.71
CA LEU A 260 -24.48 13.21 2.27
C LEU A 260 -23.11 13.23 1.59
N ASP A 261 -22.92 12.37 0.62
CA ASP A 261 -21.75 12.37 -0.27
C ASP A 261 -22.21 12.62 -1.71
N ILE A 262 -21.84 13.78 -2.23
CA ILE A 262 -22.03 14.19 -3.62
C ILE A 262 -20.70 14.64 -4.23
N SER A 263 -19.62 13.97 -3.83
CA SER A 263 -18.30 14.19 -4.43
C SER A 263 -18.25 13.68 -5.88
N PHE A 264 -17.39 14.28 -6.71
CA PHE A 264 -17.24 13.90 -8.13
C PHE A 264 -18.56 13.97 -8.95
N CYS A 265 -19.36 14.99 -8.73
CA CYS A 265 -20.68 15.13 -9.39
C CYS A 265 -20.81 16.35 -10.31
N ASN A 266 -19.72 17.05 -10.64
CA ASN A 266 -19.73 18.28 -11.44
C ASN A 266 -20.67 19.38 -10.89
N ILE A 267 -20.93 19.40 -9.59
CA ILE A 267 -21.81 20.40 -8.94
C ILE A 267 -21.18 21.78 -9.09
N MET A 268 -21.97 22.73 -9.64
CA MET A 268 -21.54 24.14 -9.80
C MET A 268 -21.96 25.03 -8.64
N GLN A 269 -23.09 24.72 -8.01
CA GLN A 269 -23.68 25.50 -6.92
C GLN A 269 -24.21 24.57 -5.83
N ILE A 270 -24.08 25.00 -4.58
CA ILE A 270 -24.52 24.23 -3.43
C ILE A 270 -25.95 24.65 -3.02
N ASN A 271 -26.79 23.66 -2.77
CA ASN A 271 -28.05 23.84 -2.06
C ASN A 271 -28.29 22.68 -1.09
N LEU A 272 -28.01 22.92 0.18
CA LEU A 272 -28.22 21.94 1.26
C LEU A 272 -29.45 22.31 2.13
N ALA A 273 -30.22 23.28 1.75
CA ALA A 273 -31.35 23.79 2.57
C ALA A 273 -32.41 22.73 2.90
N GLY A 274 -32.56 21.72 2.02
CA GLY A 274 -33.46 20.56 2.23
C GLY A 274 -33.01 19.54 3.26
N PHE A 275 -31.81 19.72 3.84
CA PHE A 275 -31.20 18.73 4.76
C PHE A 275 -30.85 19.35 6.12
N PRO A 276 -31.83 19.78 6.92
CA PRO A 276 -31.59 20.57 8.14
C PRO A 276 -30.88 19.81 9.26
N ASN A 277 -30.89 18.47 9.21
CA ASN A 277 -30.25 17.63 10.21
C ASN A 277 -28.92 17.02 9.74
N LEU A 278 -28.37 17.51 8.62
CA LEU A 278 -27.11 17.06 8.06
C LEU A 278 -25.96 17.32 9.05
N ARG A 279 -25.14 16.30 9.29
CA ARG A 279 -23.96 16.38 10.15
C ARG A 279 -22.66 16.30 9.33
N LYS A 280 -22.66 15.56 8.24
CA LYS A 280 -21.49 15.42 7.38
C LYS A 280 -21.89 15.60 5.92
N ALA A 281 -21.20 16.51 5.22
CA ALA A 281 -21.35 16.76 3.80
C ALA A 281 -19.99 16.61 3.10
N LEU A 282 -19.93 15.75 2.11
CA LEU A 282 -18.80 15.59 1.20
C LEU A 282 -19.18 16.15 -0.17
N LEU A 283 -18.49 17.22 -0.57
CA LEU A 283 -18.70 17.96 -1.81
C LEU A 283 -17.40 18.11 -2.59
N SER A 284 -16.40 17.28 -2.27
CA SER A 284 -15.09 17.37 -2.91
C SER A 284 -15.13 16.97 -4.39
N HIS A 285 -14.15 17.40 -5.16
CA HIS A 285 -14.02 17.08 -6.59
C HIS A 285 -15.26 17.47 -7.41
N ASN A 286 -15.75 18.70 -7.18
CA ASN A 286 -16.80 19.31 -7.95
C ASN A 286 -16.27 20.55 -8.68
N VAL A 287 -17.14 21.36 -9.28
CA VAL A 287 -16.76 22.57 -10.02
C VAL A 287 -17.39 23.84 -9.39
N ILE A 288 -17.50 23.85 -8.06
CA ILE A 288 -18.07 24.94 -7.28
C ILE A 288 -17.11 26.13 -7.34
N ARG A 289 -17.60 27.29 -7.82
CA ARG A 289 -16.77 28.49 -7.99
C ARG A 289 -16.98 29.53 -6.90
N TYR A 290 -18.16 29.60 -6.35
CA TYR A 290 -18.51 30.56 -5.30
C TYR A 290 -19.50 29.98 -4.30
N LEU A 291 -19.45 30.49 -3.08
CA LEU A 291 -20.32 30.13 -1.98
C LEU A 291 -21.14 31.37 -1.63
N GLU A 292 -22.46 31.25 -1.68
CA GLU A 292 -23.37 32.33 -1.27
C GLU A 292 -23.55 32.34 0.25
N SER A 293 -23.81 33.52 0.80
CA SER A 293 -23.94 33.75 2.24
C SER A 293 -25.00 32.90 2.96
N ASN A 294 -25.98 32.39 2.23
CA ASN A 294 -27.07 31.61 2.79
C ASN A 294 -27.00 30.10 2.48
N ASN A 295 -25.94 29.62 1.83
CA ASN A 295 -25.85 28.23 1.43
C ASN A 295 -25.99 27.25 2.60
N PHE A 296 -25.56 27.64 3.81
CA PHE A 296 -25.52 26.80 4.99
C PHE A 296 -26.44 27.23 6.12
N ILE A 297 -27.28 28.26 5.95
CA ILE A 297 -28.07 28.83 7.03
C ILE A 297 -29.01 27.83 7.71
N ASN A 298 -29.50 26.85 6.96
CA ASN A 298 -30.39 25.79 7.46
C ASN A 298 -29.64 24.55 8.00
N ASN A 299 -28.31 24.53 7.92
CA ASN A 299 -27.51 23.36 8.25
C ASN A 299 -26.79 23.52 9.60
N SER A 300 -27.51 24.01 10.61
CA SER A 300 -26.95 24.33 11.93
C SER A 300 -26.38 23.11 12.70
N LYS A 301 -26.64 21.88 12.22
CA LYS A 301 -26.13 20.64 12.79
C LYS A 301 -24.92 20.07 12.03
N LEU A 302 -24.40 20.78 11.03
CA LEU A 302 -23.27 20.34 10.25
C LEU A 302 -21.99 20.39 11.10
N GLU A 303 -21.31 19.24 11.22
CA GLU A 303 -20.09 19.05 11.99
C GLU A 303 -18.86 18.89 11.09
N TYR A 304 -19.05 18.37 9.89
CA TYR A 304 -17.99 18.07 8.93
C TYR A 304 -18.41 18.54 7.53
N LEU A 305 -17.58 19.37 6.90
CA LEU A 305 -17.79 19.89 5.55
C LEU A 305 -16.50 19.75 4.74
N ASP A 306 -16.56 18.98 3.66
CA ASP A 306 -15.49 18.83 2.70
C ASP A 306 -15.85 19.50 1.38
N LEU A 307 -15.15 20.57 1.06
CA LEU A 307 -15.23 21.36 -0.17
C LEU A 307 -13.91 21.30 -0.96
N SER A 308 -13.06 20.35 -0.67
CA SER A 308 -11.76 20.23 -1.33
C SER A 308 -11.89 19.92 -2.83
N TYR A 309 -10.85 20.22 -3.59
CA TYR A 309 -10.85 19.99 -5.03
C TYR A 309 -12.04 20.60 -5.77
N ASN A 310 -12.23 21.90 -5.57
CA ASN A 310 -13.23 22.71 -6.25
C ASN A 310 -12.54 23.93 -6.93
N ASN A 311 -13.31 24.88 -7.44
CA ASN A 311 -12.80 26.10 -8.08
C ASN A 311 -13.18 27.36 -7.28
N ILE A 312 -13.26 27.26 -5.95
CA ILE A 312 -13.68 28.37 -5.08
C ILE A 312 -12.58 29.43 -5.05
N GLY A 313 -12.83 30.60 -5.68
CA GLY A 313 -11.84 31.68 -5.77
C GLY A 313 -11.95 32.72 -4.67
N SER A 314 -13.17 32.95 -4.14
CA SER A 314 -13.38 33.96 -3.13
C SER A 314 -14.42 33.55 -2.09
N LEU A 315 -14.23 34.01 -0.85
CA LEU A 315 -15.11 33.80 0.26
C LEU A 315 -15.64 35.18 0.71
N LYS A 316 -16.92 35.26 1.08
CA LYS A 316 -17.53 36.45 1.74
C LYS A 316 -17.41 36.30 3.26
N SER A 317 -17.46 37.39 3.99
CA SER A 317 -17.36 37.37 5.45
C SER A 317 -18.47 36.55 6.14
N ASP A 318 -19.61 36.36 5.50
CA ASP A 318 -20.78 35.65 5.99
C ASP A 318 -21.05 34.31 5.27
N THR A 319 -20.10 33.82 4.48
CA THR A 319 -20.19 32.56 3.71
C THR A 319 -20.59 31.39 4.60
N PHE A 320 -20.01 31.26 5.79
CA PHE A 320 -20.22 30.14 6.70
C PHE A 320 -21.29 30.38 7.77
N ARG A 321 -22.15 31.35 7.53
CA ARG A 321 -23.26 31.65 8.44
C ARG A 321 -24.17 30.44 8.61
N GLY A 322 -24.45 30.06 9.86
CA GLY A 322 -25.28 28.91 10.22
C GLY A 322 -24.46 27.69 10.68
N LEU A 323 -23.14 27.68 10.49
CA LEU A 323 -22.27 26.52 10.81
C LEU A 323 -21.67 26.60 12.25
N GLY A 324 -22.48 26.96 13.24
CA GLY A 324 -22.03 27.20 14.61
C GLY A 324 -21.36 26.00 15.31
N ILE A 325 -21.66 24.75 14.93
CA ILE A 325 -21.08 23.55 15.51
C ILE A 325 -20.11 22.80 14.56
N LEU A 326 -19.76 23.43 13.43
CA LEU A 326 -18.81 22.82 12.48
C LEU A 326 -17.44 22.62 13.17
N LYS A 327 -16.91 21.41 13.08
CA LYS A 327 -15.62 21.00 13.67
C LYS A 327 -14.52 20.86 12.63
N TYR A 328 -14.87 20.43 11.43
CA TYR A 328 -13.93 20.15 10.36
C TYR A 328 -14.39 20.85 9.07
N LEU A 329 -13.51 21.66 8.49
CA LEU A 329 -13.68 22.31 7.19
C LEU A 329 -12.47 22.05 6.31
N ASP A 330 -12.70 21.41 5.16
CA ASP A 330 -11.69 21.23 4.14
C ASP A 330 -11.98 22.09 2.92
N LEU A 331 -11.12 23.03 2.65
CA LEU A 331 -11.12 23.93 1.48
C LEU A 331 -9.84 23.72 0.64
N SER A 332 -9.14 22.60 0.83
CA SER A 332 -7.90 22.32 0.12
C SER A 332 -8.14 22.19 -1.39
N TRP A 333 -7.12 22.48 -2.20
CA TRP A 333 -7.18 22.36 -3.65
C TRP A 333 -8.34 23.20 -4.24
N ASN A 334 -8.32 24.48 -3.93
CA ASN A 334 -9.22 25.49 -4.45
C ASN A 334 -8.41 26.65 -5.04
N GLU A 335 -9.09 27.74 -5.41
CA GLU A 335 -8.48 28.93 -6.00
C GLU A 335 -8.53 30.13 -5.03
N ILE A 336 -8.59 29.89 -3.71
CA ILE A 336 -8.78 30.91 -2.69
C ILE A 336 -7.52 31.76 -2.56
N ALA A 337 -7.61 33.03 -2.90
CA ALA A 337 -6.51 33.99 -2.76
C ALA A 337 -6.60 34.82 -1.47
N ASN A 338 -7.77 34.94 -0.89
CA ASN A 338 -7.98 35.70 0.33
C ASN A 338 -9.16 35.15 1.15
N ILE A 339 -9.02 35.17 2.47
CA ILE A 339 -10.08 34.83 3.44
C ILE A 339 -10.39 36.07 4.22
N PRO A 340 -11.65 36.54 4.26
CA PRO A 340 -12.03 37.70 5.06
C PRO A 340 -11.79 37.51 6.56
N GLU A 341 -11.25 38.49 7.24
CA GLU A 341 -10.76 38.44 8.63
C GLU A 341 -11.72 37.77 9.62
N ASN A 342 -13.02 38.10 9.54
CA ASN A 342 -14.03 37.63 10.51
C ASN A 342 -14.79 36.37 10.05
N SER A 343 -14.41 35.74 8.93
CA SER A 343 -15.13 34.58 8.38
C SER A 343 -15.16 33.39 9.35
N LEU A 344 -14.06 33.17 10.07
CA LEU A 344 -13.91 32.01 10.97
C LEU A 344 -14.68 32.23 12.29
N LEU A 345 -14.99 33.47 12.68
CA LEU A 345 -15.78 33.76 13.90
C LEU A 345 -17.20 33.23 13.85
N GLN A 346 -17.70 32.92 12.64
CA GLN A 346 -19.01 32.31 12.46
C GLN A 346 -19.05 30.81 12.78
N MET A 347 -17.86 30.21 12.98
CA MET A 347 -17.68 28.78 13.28
C MET A 347 -16.94 28.58 14.60
N PRO A 348 -17.57 28.94 15.75
CA PRO A 348 -16.91 28.93 17.06
C PRO A 348 -16.50 27.52 17.54
N SER A 349 -16.92 26.46 16.87
CA SER A 349 -16.56 25.07 17.19
C SER A 349 -15.55 24.48 16.21
N LEU A 350 -15.06 25.25 15.22
CA LEU A 350 -14.17 24.78 14.18
C LEU A 350 -12.80 24.45 14.77
N THR A 351 -12.42 23.18 14.76
CA THR A 351 -11.14 22.69 15.28
C THR A 351 -10.12 22.40 14.21
N HIS A 352 -10.55 21.98 13.02
CA HIS A 352 -9.67 21.62 11.91
C HIS A 352 -10.04 22.46 10.68
N LEU A 353 -9.07 23.21 10.20
CA LEU A 353 -9.18 23.98 8.96
C LEU A 353 -8.08 23.60 8.00
N LYS A 354 -8.45 23.08 6.83
CA LYS A 354 -7.53 22.77 5.75
C LYS A 354 -7.69 23.73 4.59
N LEU A 355 -6.60 24.38 4.22
CA LEU A 355 -6.50 25.37 3.15
C LEU A 355 -5.38 25.01 2.15
N ARG A 356 -4.82 23.79 2.26
CA ARG A 356 -3.72 23.32 1.43
C ARG A 356 -4.00 23.50 -0.06
N ARG A 357 -2.98 23.89 -0.84
CA ARG A 357 -3.13 24.07 -2.31
C ARG A 357 -4.18 25.12 -2.66
N ASN A 358 -4.01 26.33 -2.15
CA ASN A 358 -4.74 27.52 -2.53
C ASN A 358 -3.76 28.62 -2.97
N TYR A 359 -4.24 29.80 -3.32
CA TYR A 359 -3.39 30.94 -3.77
C TYR A 359 -3.20 32.00 -2.67
N LEU A 360 -3.15 31.57 -1.42
CA LEU A 360 -2.90 32.47 -0.28
C LEU A 360 -1.45 32.94 -0.31
N THR A 361 -1.21 34.26 -0.35
CA THR A 361 0.15 34.81 -0.41
C THR A 361 0.72 35.22 0.93
N ARG A 362 -0.11 35.29 1.97
CA ARG A 362 0.27 35.67 3.33
C ARG A 362 -0.58 34.94 4.37
N VAL A 363 -0.02 34.71 5.53
CA VAL A 363 -0.80 34.42 6.73
C VAL A 363 -1.43 35.72 7.15
N GLY A 364 -2.73 35.89 6.88
CA GLY A 364 -3.47 37.11 7.16
C GLY A 364 -3.84 37.25 8.63
N HIS A 365 -4.49 38.37 8.97
CA HIS A 365 -5.06 38.58 10.30
C HIS A 365 -6.41 37.84 10.45
N LEU A 366 -6.32 36.49 10.41
CA LEU A 366 -7.48 35.65 10.62
C LEU A 366 -7.71 35.44 12.12
N LYS A 367 -8.96 35.58 12.54
CA LYS A 367 -9.33 35.43 13.97
C LYS A 367 -10.11 34.17 14.19
N SER A 368 -9.60 33.31 15.09
CA SER A 368 -10.30 32.12 15.52
C SER A 368 -10.05 31.81 16.98
N THR A 369 -11.13 31.53 17.70
CA THR A 369 -11.05 31.11 19.10
C THR A 369 -10.94 29.60 19.25
N SER A 370 -11.16 28.81 18.23
CA SER A 370 -11.39 27.36 18.32
C SER A 370 -10.50 26.51 17.42
N VAL A 371 -9.98 27.05 16.31
CA VAL A 371 -9.13 26.27 15.38
C VAL A 371 -7.87 25.84 16.10
N ALA A 372 -7.67 24.53 16.16
CA ALA A 372 -6.51 23.90 16.77
C ALA A 372 -5.52 23.39 15.73
N ILE A 373 -5.99 22.95 14.55
CA ILE A 373 -5.16 22.44 13.46
C ILE A 373 -5.44 23.26 12.21
N LEU A 374 -4.37 23.86 11.67
CA LEU A 374 -4.44 24.72 10.48
C LEU A 374 -3.40 24.23 9.46
N ASP A 375 -3.87 23.73 8.31
CA ASP A 375 -3.03 23.38 7.18
C ASP A 375 -3.14 24.44 6.08
N MET A 376 -2.05 25.19 5.88
CA MET A 376 -1.86 26.17 4.81
C MET A 376 -0.66 25.81 3.93
N SER A 377 -0.37 24.52 3.81
CA SER A 377 0.73 24.04 2.98
C SER A 377 0.45 24.25 1.47
N TYR A 378 1.50 24.43 0.68
CA TYR A 378 1.40 24.63 -0.79
C TYR A 378 0.52 25.85 -1.20
N CYS A 379 0.57 26.95 -0.46
CA CYS A 379 -0.33 28.11 -0.69
C CYS A 379 0.36 29.35 -1.30
N GLU A 380 1.59 29.27 -1.73
CA GLU A 380 2.40 30.41 -2.23
C GLU A 380 2.68 31.51 -1.16
N ILE A 381 2.54 31.20 0.12
CA ILE A 381 2.76 32.15 1.21
C ILE A 381 4.21 32.58 1.23
N ASN A 382 4.42 33.90 1.10
CA ASN A 382 5.75 34.52 1.08
C ASN A 382 6.06 35.34 2.34
N THR A 383 5.04 35.69 3.14
CA THR A 383 5.20 36.48 4.35
C THR A 383 4.29 36.01 5.49
N ILE A 384 4.83 36.06 6.71
CA ILE A 384 4.11 35.93 7.96
C ILE A 384 4.22 37.27 8.69
N GLY A 385 3.10 37.84 9.11
CA GLY A 385 3.12 39.03 9.96
C GLY A 385 3.56 38.68 11.39
N LYS A 386 4.17 39.62 12.09
CA LYS A 386 4.59 39.43 13.49
C LYS A 386 3.43 38.99 14.37
N ASP A 387 2.28 39.65 14.20
CA ASP A 387 1.10 39.46 15.04
C ASP A 387 0.08 38.48 14.43
N SER A 388 0.46 37.78 13.32
CA SER A 388 -0.45 36.91 12.56
C SER A 388 -1.01 35.73 13.36
N LEU A 389 -0.35 35.30 14.43
CA LEU A 389 -0.78 34.17 15.25
C LEU A 389 -1.43 34.58 16.58
N GLU A 390 -1.47 35.87 16.94
CA GLU A 390 -2.02 36.33 18.24
C GLU A 390 -3.53 36.08 18.38
N ASP A 391 -4.26 36.22 17.26
CA ASP A 391 -5.71 36.03 17.21
C ASP A 391 -6.16 34.55 17.15
N TRP A 392 -5.19 33.61 17.16
CA TRP A 392 -5.47 32.17 17.14
C TRP A 392 -5.36 31.58 18.55
N GLN A 393 -6.44 31.69 19.32
CA GLN A 393 -6.44 31.38 20.78
C GLN A 393 -6.26 29.90 21.12
N SER A 394 -6.53 28.99 20.18
CA SER A 394 -6.49 27.54 20.36
C SER A 394 -5.52 26.80 19.42
N LEU A 395 -4.76 27.51 18.62
CA LEU A 395 -3.91 26.91 17.58
C LEU A 395 -2.78 26.08 18.20
N VAL A 396 -2.76 24.80 17.88
CA VAL A 396 -1.80 23.80 18.35
C VAL A 396 -0.86 23.35 17.25
N ASP A 397 -1.38 23.16 16.05
CA ASP A 397 -0.66 22.64 14.90
C ASP A 397 -0.85 23.56 13.70
N LEU A 398 0.29 24.04 13.16
CA LEU A 398 0.34 24.92 12.01
C LEU A 398 1.26 24.36 10.94
N ASP A 399 0.68 23.98 9.80
CA ASP A 399 1.43 23.57 8.62
C ASP A 399 1.53 24.68 7.59
N LEU A 400 2.74 25.20 7.39
CA LEU A 400 3.12 26.18 6.38
C LEU A 400 4.15 25.60 5.40
N SER A 401 4.26 24.29 5.31
CA SER A 401 5.22 23.63 4.43
C SER A 401 4.94 23.89 2.95
N HIS A 402 5.99 23.76 2.12
CA HIS A 402 5.89 23.95 0.67
C HIS A 402 5.33 25.32 0.27
N ASN A 403 5.81 26.38 0.93
CA ASN A 403 5.47 27.76 0.64
C ASN A 403 6.70 28.56 0.15
N LEU A 404 6.59 29.86 0.04
CA LEU A 404 7.64 30.74 -0.48
C LEU A 404 8.27 31.61 0.61
N LEU A 405 8.14 31.23 1.88
CA LEU A 405 8.67 31.99 3.02
C LEU A 405 10.18 32.13 2.91
N SER A 406 10.67 33.36 2.94
CA SER A 406 12.11 33.68 2.93
C SER A 406 12.67 34.01 4.31
N ASN A 407 11.82 34.41 5.23
CA ASN A 407 12.16 34.73 6.62
C ASN A 407 10.98 34.44 7.54
N ILE A 408 11.26 34.28 8.82
CA ILE A 408 10.30 34.22 9.92
C ILE A 408 10.49 35.52 10.70
N PRO A 409 9.40 36.23 11.05
CA PRO A 409 9.52 37.42 11.86
C PRO A 409 10.06 37.10 13.24
N ASP A 410 10.93 37.97 13.76
CA ASP A 410 11.40 37.87 15.14
C ASP A 410 10.22 38.00 16.11
N SER A 411 10.22 37.14 17.14
CA SER A 411 9.19 37.15 18.18
C SER A 411 7.78 36.87 17.65
N ILE A 412 7.64 35.94 16.66
CA ILE A 412 6.32 35.37 16.33
C ILE A 412 5.70 34.79 17.59
N SER A 413 4.46 35.21 17.93
CA SER A 413 3.86 34.98 19.24
C SER A 413 2.69 34.00 19.17
N SER A 414 2.75 32.94 20.00
CA SER A 414 1.61 32.05 20.28
C SER A 414 1.80 31.29 21.60
N ASN A 415 0.79 31.40 22.47
CA ASN A 415 0.80 30.70 23.76
C ASN A 415 0.31 29.24 23.68
N THR A 416 -0.17 28.79 22.54
CA THR A 416 -0.82 27.48 22.36
C THR A 416 -0.13 26.58 21.36
N LEU A 417 0.66 27.15 20.44
CA LEU A 417 1.30 26.45 19.33
C LEU A 417 2.31 25.41 19.85
N LYS A 418 2.13 24.16 19.42
CA LYS A 418 3.02 23.04 19.74
C LYS A 418 3.80 22.56 18.51
N TYR A 419 3.17 22.51 17.37
CA TYR A 419 3.79 22.00 16.13
C TYR A 419 3.77 23.09 15.08
N LEU A 420 4.98 23.40 14.56
CA LEU A 420 5.18 24.35 13.48
C LEU A 420 5.95 23.69 12.35
N ASN A 421 5.29 23.46 11.23
CA ASN A 421 5.87 22.87 10.05
C ASN A 421 6.18 23.95 9.01
N LEU A 422 7.47 24.22 8.80
CA LEU A 422 8.03 25.16 7.83
C LEU A 422 8.85 24.45 6.74
N ASN A 423 8.68 23.14 6.58
CA ASN A 423 9.44 22.35 5.63
C ASN A 423 9.25 22.87 4.20
N TYR A 424 10.30 22.72 3.38
CA TYR A 424 10.28 23.07 1.96
C TYR A 424 9.85 24.52 1.68
N ASN A 425 10.52 25.46 2.35
CA ASN A 425 10.40 26.89 2.14
C ASN A 425 11.73 27.47 1.57
N ARG A 426 11.90 28.77 1.67
CA ARG A 426 13.11 29.47 1.21
C ARG A 426 13.83 30.21 2.36
N ILE A 427 13.60 29.77 3.59
CA ILE A 427 14.11 30.43 4.81
C ILE A 427 15.61 30.21 4.86
N SER A 428 16.37 31.30 5.03
CA SER A 428 17.83 31.26 5.03
C SER A 428 18.46 31.52 6.39
N ALA A 429 17.72 32.15 7.30
CA ALA A 429 18.20 32.47 8.63
C ALA A 429 17.05 32.61 9.64
N VAL A 430 17.35 32.36 10.88
CA VAL A 430 16.56 32.69 12.09
C VAL A 430 17.44 33.44 13.07
N SER A 431 16.83 34.24 13.91
CA SER A 431 17.53 34.92 15.01
C SER A 431 17.33 34.17 16.34
N ASN A 432 18.10 34.52 17.35
CA ASN A 432 17.94 33.99 18.70
C ASN A 432 16.57 34.31 19.36
N ASN A 433 15.84 35.28 18.79
CA ASN A 433 14.52 35.67 19.31
C ASN A 433 13.35 35.11 18.50
N THR A 434 13.61 34.39 17.41
CA THR A 434 12.56 33.93 16.50
C THR A 434 11.55 33.03 17.20
N PHE A 435 11.99 32.12 18.06
CA PHE A 435 11.12 31.13 18.74
C PHE A 435 10.83 31.50 20.21
N PHE A 436 11.33 32.64 20.68
CA PHE A 436 11.22 33.09 22.07
C PHE A 436 9.77 33.15 22.59
N MET A 437 8.83 33.61 21.78
CA MET A 437 7.41 33.79 22.15
C MET A 437 6.56 32.55 21.82
N LEU A 438 7.17 31.35 21.68
CA LEU A 438 6.49 30.07 21.47
C LEU A 438 6.76 29.10 22.63
N PRO A 439 6.34 29.38 23.88
CA PRO A 439 6.75 28.63 25.05
C PRO A 439 6.28 27.18 25.09
N ARG A 440 5.30 26.79 24.28
CA ARG A 440 4.77 25.43 24.19
C ARG A 440 5.24 24.64 22.96
N LEU A 441 6.20 25.20 22.20
CA LEU A 441 6.70 24.53 21.01
C LEU A 441 7.29 23.17 21.35
N THR A 442 6.72 22.12 20.75
CA THR A 442 7.08 20.71 20.93
C THR A 442 7.78 20.15 19.68
N GLY A 443 7.34 20.58 18.50
CA GLY A 443 7.91 20.15 17.22
C GLY A 443 8.09 21.30 16.25
N LEU A 444 9.29 21.35 15.63
CA LEU A 444 9.64 22.32 14.58
C LEU A 444 10.22 21.59 13.38
N GLY A 445 9.56 21.69 12.23
CA GLY A 445 10.06 21.18 10.95
C GLY A 445 10.60 22.31 10.08
N VAL A 446 11.84 22.20 9.62
CA VAL A 446 12.49 23.15 8.69
C VAL A 446 13.27 22.43 7.60
N ILE A 447 12.93 21.20 7.28
CA ILE A 447 13.53 20.40 6.20
C ILE A 447 13.39 21.16 4.86
N GLY A 448 14.40 21.04 3.99
CA GLY A 448 14.31 21.55 2.62
C GLY A 448 14.26 23.08 2.54
N ASN A 449 14.96 23.78 3.43
CA ASN A 449 15.11 25.22 3.43
C ASN A 449 16.50 25.66 2.91
N ARG A 450 16.92 26.87 3.19
CA ARG A 450 18.18 27.46 2.71
C ARG A 450 19.11 27.86 3.85
N PHE A 451 19.02 27.20 5.00
CA PHE A 451 19.88 27.47 6.14
C PHE A 451 21.33 27.10 5.82
N THR A 452 22.23 28.03 6.07
CA THR A 452 23.69 27.84 5.88
C THR A 452 24.46 27.87 7.18
N ALA A 453 24.06 28.75 8.11
CA ALA A 453 24.68 28.86 9.42
C ALA A 453 24.09 27.83 10.39
N ILE A 454 24.97 27.18 11.14
CA ILE A 454 24.57 26.31 12.24
C ILE A 454 23.93 27.14 13.36
N TRP A 455 22.84 26.67 13.90
CA TRP A 455 22.13 27.36 14.97
C TRP A 455 22.82 27.14 16.33
N SER A 456 22.54 28.03 17.29
CA SER A 456 22.93 27.81 18.68
C SER A 456 21.80 27.13 19.43
N LYS A 457 22.12 26.21 20.35
CA LYS A 457 21.14 25.62 21.27
C LYS A 457 20.40 26.70 22.09
N SER A 458 21.04 27.86 22.34
CA SER A 458 20.43 28.98 23.05
C SER A 458 19.20 29.57 22.36
N TYR A 459 18.98 29.31 21.05
CA TYR A 459 17.76 29.75 20.36
C TYR A 459 16.50 29.10 20.95
N PHE A 460 16.66 27.99 21.65
CA PHE A 460 15.57 27.19 22.22
C PHE A 460 15.50 27.22 23.75
N ASP A 461 16.22 28.10 24.41
CA ASP A 461 16.23 28.21 25.89
C ASP A 461 14.84 28.46 26.49
N PHE A 462 13.95 29.08 25.71
CA PHE A 462 12.56 29.38 26.08
C PHE A 462 11.53 28.37 25.58
N ASN A 463 12.00 27.25 24.96
CA ASN A 463 11.17 26.18 24.44
C ASN A 463 11.41 24.84 25.19
N PRO A 464 11.09 24.76 26.49
CA PRO A 464 11.44 23.60 27.33
C PRO A 464 10.77 22.29 26.92
N TYR A 465 9.70 22.37 26.11
CA TYR A 465 8.94 21.21 25.62
C TYR A 465 9.36 20.75 24.22
N LEU A 466 10.44 21.30 23.66
CA LEU A 466 10.91 20.93 22.31
C LEU A 466 11.43 19.49 22.31
N GLU A 467 10.71 18.60 21.65
CA GLU A 467 11.00 17.17 21.51
C GLU A 467 11.38 16.78 20.09
N ARG A 468 10.97 17.57 19.08
CA ARG A 468 11.23 17.29 17.68
C ARG A 468 11.75 18.51 16.94
N LEU A 469 12.87 18.33 16.22
CA LEU A 469 13.50 19.35 15.43
C LEU A 469 14.02 18.72 14.13
N ASP A 470 13.30 18.91 13.03
CA ASP A 470 13.61 18.32 11.73
C ASP A 470 14.42 19.34 10.90
N LEU A 471 15.70 19.05 10.62
CA LEU A 471 16.71 19.98 10.03
C LEU A 471 17.26 19.55 8.68
N GLY A 472 16.88 18.36 8.18
CA GLY A 472 17.41 17.76 6.95
C GLY A 472 17.30 18.66 5.70
N ASP A 473 17.95 18.29 4.62
CA ASP A 473 17.87 18.94 3.30
C ASP A 473 18.09 20.46 3.32
N ASN A 474 19.02 20.94 4.14
CA ASN A 474 19.43 22.33 4.18
C ASN A 474 20.84 22.51 3.60
N MET A 475 21.28 23.77 3.41
CA MET A 475 22.59 24.12 2.82
C MET A 475 23.65 24.32 3.90
N TRP A 476 23.73 23.43 4.91
CA TRP A 476 24.58 23.60 6.07
C TRP A 476 26.06 23.76 5.71
N ARG A 477 26.67 24.79 6.27
CA ARG A 477 28.13 25.00 6.21
C ARG A 477 28.75 24.34 7.44
N CYS A 478 29.51 23.29 7.22
CA CYS A 478 30.19 22.57 8.28
C CYS A 478 31.55 23.22 8.60
N ASP A 479 31.69 23.74 9.80
CA ASP A 479 32.93 24.18 10.37
C ASP A 479 33.23 23.37 11.63
N CYS A 480 33.98 22.28 11.43
CA CYS A 480 34.24 21.32 12.52
C CYS A 480 35.05 21.91 13.68
N ALA A 481 35.71 23.06 13.49
CA ALA A 481 36.44 23.75 14.55
C ALA A 481 35.55 24.67 15.39
N ASP A 482 34.31 24.95 14.92
CA ASP A 482 33.35 25.74 15.68
C ASP A 482 32.70 24.86 16.78
N GLY A 483 32.96 25.21 18.03
CA GLY A 483 32.37 24.51 19.19
C GLY A 483 30.84 24.59 19.20
N ASN A 484 30.25 25.65 18.64
CA ASN A 484 28.81 25.79 18.52
C ASN A 484 28.16 24.69 17.65
N MET A 485 28.87 24.24 16.60
CA MET A 485 28.40 23.16 15.74
C MET A 485 28.35 21.83 16.50
N PHE A 486 29.35 21.53 17.31
CA PHE A 486 29.36 20.32 18.15
C PHE A 486 28.25 20.36 19.21
N ASP A 487 28.14 21.45 19.95
CA ASP A 487 27.11 21.64 20.98
C ASP A 487 25.68 21.51 20.43
N PHE A 488 25.46 22.04 19.21
CA PHE A 488 24.16 21.93 18.55
C PHE A 488 23.89 20.51 18.02
N TYR A 489 24.93 19.84 17.48
CA TYR A 489 24.83 18.44 17.09
C TYR A 489 24.45 17.54 18.28
N GLU A 490 25.11 17.70 19.41
CA GLU A 490 24.76 16.98 20.65
C GLU A 490 23.31 17.28 21.08
N PHE A 491 22.89 18.54 21.04
CA PHE A 491 21.55 18.97 21.44
C PHE A 491 20.45 18.29 20.60
N VAL A 492 20.68 18.04 19.31
CA VAL A 492 19.64 17.46 18.44
C VAL A 492 19.69 15.94 18.35
N THR A 493 20.87 15.30 18.55
CA THR A 493 21.06 13.87 18.30
C THR A 493 21.22 13.01 19.53
N LEU A 494 21.73 13.57 20.67
CA LEU A 494 21.93 12.82 21.90
C LEU A 494 20.71 12.89 22.82
N GLU A 495 20.62 11.93 23.74
CA GLU A 495 19.50 11.82 24.69
C GLU A 495 19.46 13.02 25.70
N PRO A 496 18.30 13.65 25.88
CA PRO A 496 17.04 13.41 25.17
C PRO A 496 17.09 14.01 23.77
N ASN A 497 17.24 13.14 22.74
CA ASN A 497 17.36 13.58 21.37
C ASN A 497 16.09 14.29 20.88
N LYS A 498 16.24 15.15 19.87
CA LYS A 498 15.13 15.89 19.27
C LYS A 498 14.49 15.12 18.10
N LYS A 499 14.61 13.79 18.07
CA LYS A 499 14.10 12.90 17.02
C LYS A 499 14.66 13.20 15.62
N GLU A 500 15.74 13.97 15.51
CA GLU A 500 16.47 14.15 14.28
C GLU A 500 17.48 13.00 14.11
N GLU A 501 17.46 12.41 12.95
CA GLU A 501 18.38 11.33 12.61
C GLU A 501 19.71 11.92 12.10
N SER A 502 20.83 11.49 12.66
CA SER A 502 22.16 12.05 12.35
C SER A 502 22.53 11.94 10.87
N TYR A 503 21.98 10.98 10.14
CA TYR A 503 22.21 10.83 8.69
C TYR A 503 21.47 11.88 7.83
N ASN A 504 20.52 12.62 8.39
CA ASN A 504 19.84 13.71 7.70
C ASN A 504 20.61 15.02 7.75
N LEU A 505 21.59 15.13 8.67
CA LEU A 505 22.41 16.31 8.87
C LEU A 505 23.62 16.25 7.93
N ILE A 506 23.49 16.80 6.73
CA ILE A 506 24.47 16.70 5.65
C ILE A 506 25.16 18.06 5.42
N CYS A 507 26.48 18.03 5.22
CA CYS A 507 27.28 19.20 4.87
C CYS A 507 27.08 19.58 3.39
N ASN A 508 26.74 20.85 3.12
CA ASN A 508 26.71 21.41 1.75
C ASN A 508 27.93 22.29 1.42
N SER A 509 28.67 22.66 2.42
CA SER A 509 29.98 23.41 2.27
C SER A 509 30.85 23.18 3.51
N PRO A 510 32.17 23.31 3.41
CA PRO A 510 32.99 23.55 2.21
C PRO A 510 33.05 22.36 1.26
N VAL A 511 33.58 22.55 0.04
CA VAL A 511 33.55 21.56 -1.05
C VAL A 511 34.10 20.18 -0.68
N ASN A 512 35.12 20.14 0.17
CA ASN A 512 35.75 18.89 0.64
C ASN A 512 34.89 18.08 1.61
N LEU A 513 33.81 18.63 2.14
CA LEU A 513 32.88 17.97 3.10
C LEU A 513 31.49 17.77 2.50
N VAL A 514 31.27 18.23 1.28
CA VAL A 514 29.93 18.11 0.63
C VAL A 514 29.47 16.65 0.57
N GLY A 515 28.22 16.41 1.00
CA GLY A 515 27.57 15.11 0.97
C GLY A 515 27.91 14.19 2.15
N GLN A 516 28.83 14.59 3.03
CA GLN A 516 29.11 13.86 4.27
C GLN A 516 28.13 14.30 5.35
N THR A 517 27.78 13.38 6.24
CA THR A 517 27.02 13.74 7.45
C THR A 517 27.89 14.61 8.37
N TRP A 518 27.26 15.40 9.24
CA TRP A 518 28.00 16.22 10.21
C TRP A 518 28.97 15.37 11.06
N LEU A 519 28.51 14.17 11.44
CA LEU A 519 29.34 13.26 12.21
C LEU A 519 30.54 12.76 11.41
N GLU A 520 30.33 12.31 10.18
CA GLU A 520 31.44 11.83 9.32
C GLU A 520 32.44 12.92 9.02
N ALA A 521 31.94 14.11 8.65
CA ALA A 521 32.77 15.26 8.32
C ALA A 521 33.63 15.73 9.50
N CYS A 522 33.09 15.70 10.72
CA CYS A 522 33.70 16.31 11.89
C CYS A 522 34.22 15.30 12.92
N TYR A 523 34.06 14.01 12.71
CA TYR A 523 34.38 12.94 13.65
C TYR A 523 35.78 13.08 14.26
N PHE A 524 36.80 13.24 13.42
CA PHE A 524 38.18 13.32 13.88
C PHE A 524 38.54 14.65 14.53
N THR A 525 37.71 15.66 14.38
CA THR A 525 37.91 16.96 15.06
C THR A 525 37.24 16.91 16.44
N TRP A 526 36.06 16.29 16.53
CA TRP A 526 35.32 16.16 17.76
C TRP A 526 35.87 15.04 18.66
N ASN A 527 36.53 14.00 18.10
CA ASN A 527 37.14 12.88 18.81
C ASN A 527 38.64 12.77 18.53
N PRO A 528 39.49 13.72 19.02
CA PRO A 528 40.92 13.73 18.71
C PRO A 528 41.67 12.49 19.22
N SER A 529 41.17 11.82 20.27
CA SER A 529 41.75 10.59 20.81
C SER A 529 41.70 9.40 19.81
N ASP A 530 40.68 9.35 18.93
CA ASP A 530 40.50 8.25 18.00
C ASP A 530 41.42 8.31 16.78
N LYS A 531 42.00 9.49 16.50
CA LYS A 531 43.05 9.62 15.46
C LYS A 531 44.28 8.76 15.79
N VAL A 532 44.64 8.69 17.09
CA VAL A 532 45.80 7.91 17.57
C VAL A 532 45.44 6.41 17.58
N ALA A 533 44.24 6.06 18.07
CA ALA A 533 43.79 4.68 18.19
C ALA A 533 43.63 3.96 16.83
N ASN A 534 43.20 4.68 15.77
CA ASN A 534 43.04 4.08 14.46
C ASN A 534 44.39 3.76 13.75
N ALA A 535 45.44 4.59 14.00
CA ALA A 535 46.78 4.27 13.51
C ALA A 535 47.37 3.02 14.15
N ASP A 536 47.18 2.85 15.47
CA ASP A 536 47.62 1.68 16.20
C ASP A 536 46.81 0.41 15.84
N SER A 537 45.49 0.51 15.62
CA SER A 537 44.64 -0.61 15.19
C SER A 537 44.99 -1.11 13.79
N LEU A 538 45.33 -0.22 12.86
CA LEU A 538 45.78 -0.58 11.51
C LEU A 538 47.12 -1.34 11.57
N LEU A 539 48.00 -0.90 12.44
CA LEU A 539 49.32 -1.50 12.65
C LEU A 539 49.18 -2.95 13.26
N TRP A 540 48.28 -3.10 14.23
CA TRP A 540 47.93 -4.40 14.79
C TRP A 540 47.25 -5.31 13.77
N PHE A 541 46.37 -4.77 12.91
CA PHE A 541 45.75 -5.56 11.84
C PHE A 541 46.78 -6.08 10.82
N LEU A 542 47.76 -5.24 10.44
CA LEU A 542 48.85 -5.65 9.58
C LEU A 542 49.74 -6.73 10.23
N VAL A 543 50.05 -6.60 11.55
CA VAL A 543 50.79 -7.62 12.29
C VAL A 543 50.05 -8.96 12.34
N ILE A 544 48.74 -8.93 12.61
CA ILE A 544 47.87 -10.13 12.64
C ILE A 544 47.84 -10.81 11.26
N MET A 545 47.74 -10.03 10.18
CA MET A 545 47.76 -10.53 8.80
C MET A 545 49.08 -11.19 8.46
N ILE A 546 50.21 -10.56 8.84
CA ILE A 546 51.57 -11.14 8.59
C ILE A 546 51.75 -12.45 9.36
N VAL A 547 51.36 -12.47 10.64
CA VAL A 547 51.44 -13.67 11.48
C VAL A 547 50.50 -14.78 10.94
N GLY A 548 49.29 -14.43 10.53
CA GLY A 548 48.36 -15.35 9.87
C GLY A 548 48.94 -15.96 8.59
N LEU A 549 49.56 -15.15 7.75
CA LEU A 549 50.21 -15.61 6.51
C LEU A 549 51.37 -16.54 6.80
N ALA A 550 52.22 -16.19 7.79
CA ALA A 550 53.33 -17.05 8.22
C ALA A 550 52.86 -18.41 8.77
N LEU A 551 51.80 -18.43 9.57
CA LEU A 551 51.16 -19.64 10.07
C LEU A 551 50.57 -20.51 8.93
N CYS A 552 49.91 -19.89 7.95
CA CYS A 552 49.43 -20.58 6.75
C CYS A 552 50.57 -21.23 5.95
N LEU A 553 51.69 -20.50 5.75
CA LEU A 553 52.84 -21.05 5.07
C LEU A 553 53.49 -22.23 5.82
N LEU A 554 53.55 -22.15 7.15
CA LEU A 554 54.03 -23.28 7.98
C LEU A 554 53.09 -24.49 7.89
N LEU A 555 51.77 -24.28 7.91
CA LEU A 555 50.78 -25.35 7.73
C LEU A 555 50.87 -26.00 6.34
N VAL A 556 50.98 -25.19 5.27
CA VAL A 556 51.14 -25.69 3.89
C VAL A 556 52.43 -26.51 3.78
N ASN A 557 53.54 -26.01 4.36
CA ASN A 557 54.80 -26.73 4.38
C ASN A 557 54.71 -28.04 5.23
N GLY A 558 54.01 -28.03 6.34
CA GLY A 558 53.70 -29.19 7.16
C GLY A 558 52.92 -30.27 6.39
N ILE A 559 51.85 -29.84 5.71
CA ILE A 559 51.04 -30.73 4.86
C ILE A 559 51.86 -31.30 3.69
N ARG A 560 52.66 -30.43 3.04
CA ARG A 560 53.52 -30.84 1.93
C ARG A 560 54.56 -31.89 2.37
N ARG A 561 55.18 -31.72 3.56
CA ARG A 561 56.08 -32.71 4.16
C ARG A 561 55.38 -34.00 4.52
N SER A 562 54.15 -33.93 5.04
CA SER A 562 53.34 -35.12 5.38
C SER A 562 52.93 -35.88 4.11
N MET A 563 52.48 -35.16 3.07
CA MET A 563 52.18 -35.80 1.78
C MET A 563 53.36 -36.43 1.12
N ASN A 564 54.55 -35.79 1.15
CA ASN A 564 55.77 -36.38 0.61
C ASN A 564 56.21 -37.66 1.37
N ARG A 565 55.99 -37.66 2.70
CA ARG A 565 56.24 -38.87 3.51
C ARG A 565 55.29 -40.02 3.14
N ARG A 566 54.00 -39.72 2.94
CA ARG A 566 53.00 -40.72 2.49
C ARG A 566 53.29 -41.24 1.09
N LEU A 567 53.69 -40.36 0.16
CA LEU A 567 54.10 -40.77 -1.21
C LEU A 567 55.29 -41.63 -1.20
N ALA A 568 56.32 -41.32 -0.39
CA ALA A 568 57.50 -42.13 -0.25
C ALA A 568 57.21 -43.54 0.36
N SER A 569 56.30 -43.62 1.34
CA SER A 569 55.87 -44.91 1.91
C SER A 569 55.09 -45.75 0.90
N MET A 570 54.24 -45.16 0.09
CA MET A 570 53.48 -45.88 -0.96
C MET A 570 54.41 -46.35 -2.12
N GLN A 571 55.44 -45.57 -2.43
CA GLN A 571 56.44 -45.99 -3.42
C GLN A 571 57.24 -47.19 -2.92
N ALA A 572 57.70 -47.17 -1.66
CA ALA A 572 58.41 -48.28 -1.03
C ALA A 572 57.55 -49.57 -0.96
N GLU A 573 56.25 -49.40 -0.74
CA GLU A 573 55.33 -50.56 -0.72
C GLU A 573 55.07 -51.13 -2.12
N ARG A 574 54.97 -50.28 -3.15
CA ARG A 574 54.94 -50.74 -4.55
C ARG A 574 56.19 -51.42 -5.00
N GLU A 575 57.35 -50.94 -4.59
CA GLU A 575 58.62 -51.61 -4.90
C GLU A 575 58.72 -53.02 -4.27
N ARG A 576 58.24 -53.17 -3.02
CA ARG A 576 58.15 -54.50 -2.37
C ARG A 576 57.19 -55.44 -3.11
N GLN A 577 56.01 -54.94 -3.53
CA GLN A 577 55.02 -55.73 -4.28
C GLN A 577 55.59 -56.17 -5.65
N VAL A 578 56.36 -55.32 -6.31
CA VAL A 578 57.04 -55.67 -7.61
C VAL A 578 58.12 -56.67 -7.40
N GLU A 579 58.89 -56.59 -6.31
CA GLU A 579 59.94 -57.55 -5.98
C GLU A 579 59.35 -58.95 -5.65
N GLU A 580 58.27 -58.98 -4.86
CA GLU A 580 57.55 -60.25 -4.56
C GLU A 580 56.92 -60.85 -5.83
N ALA A 581 56.41 -60.02 -6.74
CA ALA A 581 55.86 -60.45 -8.01
C ALA A 581 56.98 -61.03 -8.91
N ARG A 582 58.18 -60.47 -8.91
CA ARG A 582 59.39 -61.00 -9.62
C ARG A 582 59.85 -62.33 -9.05
N GLU A 583 59.83 -62.50 -7.74
CA GLU A 583 60.15 -63.78 -7.11
C GLU A 583 59.16 -64.88 -7.44
N ARG A 584 57.82 -64.57 -7.44
CA ARG A 584 56.79 -65.52 -7.88
C ARG A 584 56.94 -65.90 -9.36
N LEU A 585 57.31 -64.96 -10.22
CA LEU A 585 57.60 -65.22 -11.64
C LEU A 585 58.83 -66.11 -11.84
N ARG A 586 59.88 -65.94 -11.01
CA ARG A 586 61.05 -66.84 -11.03
C ARG A 586 60.66 -68.24 -10.61
N GLN A 587 59.86 -68.39 -9.57
CA GLN A 587 59.38 -69.72 -9.13
C GLN A 587 58.48 -70.40 -10.16
N LEU A 588 57.64 -69.63 -10.89
CA LEU A 588 56.82 -70.17 -11.96
C LEU A 588 57.64 -70.56 -13.18
N ARG A 589 58.71 -69.83 -13.50
CA ARG A 589 59.64 -70.22 -14.58
C ARG A 589 60.41 -71.50 -14.27
N MET A 590 60.85 -71.66 -13.02
CA MET A 590 61.51 -72.89 -12.58
C MET A 590 60.55 -74.08 -12.62
N ARG A 591 59.25 -73.92 -12.35
CA ARG A 591 58.23 -74.98 -12.51
C ARG A 591 57.91 -75.28 -13.97
N ALA A 592 57.86 -74.30 -14.83
CA ALA A 592 57.60 -74.45 -16.25
C ALA A 592 58.76 -75.10 -16.97
N GLU A 593 60.06 -74.92 -16.56
CA GLU A 593 61.22 -75.59 -17.05
C GLU A 593 61.26 -77.04 -16.59
N GLN A 594 60.70 -77.41 -15.42
CA GLN A 594 60.55 -78.78 -14.95
C GLN A 594 59.47 -79.57 -15.67
N GLU A 595 58.38 -78.89 -16.12
CA GLU A 595 57.29 -79.54 -16.92
C GLU A 595 57.62 -79.67 -18.41
N ALA A 596 58.55 -78.86 -18.96
CA ALA A 596 58.92 -78.87 -20.35
C ALA A 596 59.89 -80.08 -20.69
N LEU A 597 60.36 -80.85 -19.72
CA LEU A 597 61.20 -82.01 -19.90
C LEU A 597 60.42 -83.35 -20.15
N CYS A 598 59.09 -83.29 -20.10
CA CYS A 598 58.27 -84.51 -20.21
C CYS A 598 57.38 -84.66 -21.44
N ASN A 599 57.29 -83.72 -22.34
CA ASN A 599 56.40 -83.87 -23.53
C ASN A 599 56.96 -83.15 -24.75
N THR A 600 57.65 -83.87 -25.62
CA THR A 600 57.90 -83.50 -27.00
C THR A 600 56.86 -84.16 -27.90
N PRO A 601 56.03 -83.39 -28.64
CA PRO A 601 55.29 -83.93 -29.78
C PRO A 601 56.00 -83.65 -31.10
N ASP A 602 55.73 -84.55 -32.01
CA ASP A 602 56.30 -84.81 -33.36
C ASP A 602 56.13 -83.60 -34.31
N PRO A 603 57.16 -83.34 -35.18
CA PRO A 603 57.21 -82.12 -36.01
C PRO A 603 56.34 -82.09 -37.28
N ARG A 604 55.30 -82.90 -37.45
CA ARG A 604 54.60 -83.05 -38.72
C ARG A 604 53.26 -82.29 -38.87
N ASP A 605 52.83 -81.53 -37.90
CA ASP A 605 51.51 -80.85 -37.93
C ASP A 605 51.59 -79.29 -37.80
N LEU A 606 52.53 -78.71 -38.55
CA LEU A 606 52.55 -77.25 -38.65
C LEU A 606 51.82 -76.83 -39.94
N VAL A 607 50.63 -76.31 -39.77
CA VAL A 607 49.89 -75.59 -40.81
C VAL A 607 50.41 -74.11 -40.85
N ALA A 608 50.82 -73.70 -42.08
CA ALA A 608 51.41 -72.39 -42.34
C ALA A 608 50.36 -71.25 -42.15
N PRO A 609 50.78 -70.08 -41.69
CA PRO A 609 49.89 -68.97 -41.54
C PRO A 609 49.43 -68.38 -42.91
N PRO A 610 48.21 -67.87 -43.02
CA PRO A 610 47.64 -67.31 -44.24
C PRO A 610 48.35 -66.04 -44.72
N SER A 611 48.39 -65.85 -46.07
CA SER A 611 49.08 -64.75 -46.72
C SER A 611 48.35 -63.42 -46.46
N TYR A 612 49.13 -62.36 -46.62
CA TYR A 612 48.66 -60.96 -46.31
C TYR A 612 47.39 -60.58 -47.07
N ASP A 613 47.12 -61.11 -48.23
CA ASP A 613 45.93 -60.82 -49.03
C ASP A 613 44.65 -61.52 -48.52
N GLU A 614 44.76 -62.59 -47.80
CA GLU A 614 43.69 -63.37 -47.22
C GLU A 614 43.17 -62.71 -45.93
N ALA A 615 44.02 -61.95 -45.24
CA ALA A 615 43.65 -61.15 -44.03
C ALA A 615 42.85 -59.89 -44.33
N LEU A 616 42.88 -59.39 -45.55
CA LEU A 616 42.13 -58.18 -45.94
C LEU A 616 40.68 -58.49 -46.40
N SER A 617 40.30 -59.74 -46.55
CA SER A 617 38.95 -60.13 -47.01
C SER A 617 37.97 -60.54 -45.89
N MET A 618 38.36 -60.50 -44.65
CA MET A 618 37.45 -60.84 -43.54
C MET A 618 36.54 -59.68 -43.12
N PRO A 619 35.27 -59.92 -42.91
CA PRO A 619 34.32 -58.87 -42.53
C PRO A 619 34.50 -58.37 -41.09
N LYS A 620 34.49 -57.05 -40.91
CA LYS A 620 34.55 -56.39 -39.62
C LYS A 620 33.32 -56.74 -38.81
N LEU A 621 33.46 -57.48 -37.75
CA LEU A 621 32.40 -57.69 -36.75
C LEU A 621 32.29 -56.47 -35.79
N ASN A 622 31.22 -55.81 -35.91
CA ASN A 622 30.74 -54.84 -34.89
C ASN A 622 30.24 -55.66 -33.70
N ILE A 623 30.90 -55.55 -32.58
CA ILE A 623 30.37 -56.06 -31.32
C ILE A 623 29.93 -54.87 -30.45
N SER A 624 28.60 -54.68 -30.43
CA SER A 624 27.94 -53.96 -29.37
C SER A 624 27.87 -54.83 -28.14
N CYS A 625 28.39 -54.36 -27.03
CA CYS A 625 28.12 -54.99 -25.73
C CYS A 625 27.04 -54.23 -25.02
N GLN A 626 25.87 -54.85 -25.05
CA GLN A 626 24.77 -54.59 -24.12
C GLN A 626 24.84 -55.53 -22.92
N SER A 627 24.43 -54.98 -21.78
CA SER A 627 23.80 -55.66 -20.62
C SER A 627 24.75 -56.32 -19.59
N LEU A 628 24.53 -56.11 -18.36
CA LEU A 628 23.45 -56.40 -17.46
C LEU A 628 23.73 -55.86 -16.05
N CYS A 629 22.69 -55.24 -15.50
CA CYS A 629 22.11 -55.45 -14.17
C CYS A 629 22.91 -55.03 -12.95
N GLU A 630 22.42 -54.50 -11.90
CA GLU A 630 21.07 -54.25 -11.33
C GLU A 630 21.22 -53.28 -10.15
N GLU A 631 20.13 -52.56 -9.97
CA GLU A 631 19.49 -52.12 -8.73
C GLU A 631 20.20 -51.27 -7.67
N GLY A 632 19.51 -50.19 -7.37
CA GLY A 632 19.52 -49.62 -6.03
C GLY A 632 19.23 -48.13 -5.98
N THR A 633 17.93 -47.79 -6.14
CA THR A 633 17.17 -46.79 -5.40
C THR A 633 17.79 -45.44 -5.02
N GLY A 634 17.10 -44.36 -5.50
CA GLY A 634 16.78 -43.31 -4.59
C GLY A 634 16.98 -41.88 -5.02
N LYS A 635 15.91 -41.29 -5.59
CA LYS A 635 15.38 -39.95 -5.38
C LYS A 635 16.17 -38.66 -5.71
N LYS A 636 15.66 -37.99 -6.73
CA LYS A 636 15.18 -36.60 -6.84
C LYS A 636 16.08 -35.43 -6.43
N GLY A 637 16.22 -34.53 -7.40
CA GLY A 637 16.41 -33.12 -7.10
C GLY A 637 16.80 -32.27 -8.32
N ARG A 638 15.84 -31.59 -8.86
CA ARG A 638 15.83 -30.60 -9.93
C ARG A 638 16.78 -29.42 -9.65
N ARG A 639 17.52 -28.90 -10.62
CA ARG A 639 17.31 -27.54 -11.21
C ARG A 639 18.48 -27.11 -12.10
N LYS A 640 18.11 -26.77 -13.31
CA LYS A 640 18.53 -25.74 -14.27
C LYS A 640 19.75 -24.86 -13.90
N GLY A 641 20.65 -24.76 -14.89
CA GLY A 641 21.59 -23.65 -14.99
C GLY A 641 22.54 -23.82 -16.17
N ARG A 642 22.18 -23.25 -17.28
CA ARG A 642 22.89 -23.19 -18.57
C ARG A 642 24.12 -22.28 -18.40
N ARG A 643 25.33 -22.76 -18.79
CA ARG A 643 26.38 -21.89 -19.35
C ARG A 643 27.31 -22.68 -20.24
N LYS A 644 27.46 -22.16 -21.44
CA LYS A 644 28.40 -22.61 -22.51
C LYS A 644 29.82 -22.34 -22.05
N THR A 645 30.69 -23.31 -22.30
CA THR A 645 32.13 -23.07 -22.43
C THR A 645 32.61 -23.66 -23.76
N LYS A 646 33.23 -22.82 -24.52
CA LYS A 646 33.99 -23.18 -25.71
C LYS A 646 35.39 -23.63 -25.25
N SER A 647 35.81 -24.75 -25.76
CA SER A 647 37.18 -25.22 -25.77
C SER A 647 37.94 -24.53 -26.90
N SER A 648 39.16 -24.18 -26.65
CA SER A 648 40.12 -23.97 -27.72
C SER A 648 41.45 -24.56 -27.28
N GLY A 649 41.98 -25.34 -28.11
CA GLY A 649 43.34 -25.86 -28.04
C GLY A 649 44.26 -25.02 -28.92
N ASP A 650 45.43 -24.96 -28.45
CA ASP A 650 46.76 -25.05 -29.09
C ASP A 650 47.22 -24.05 -30.16
N LEU A 651 48.33 -23.56 -29.88
CA LEU A 651 49.72 -23.65 -30.39
C LEU A 651 50.37 -22.32 -30.76
N LEU A 652 51.44 -22.03 -29.99
CA LEU A 652 52.84 -21.71 -30.36
C LEU A 652 53.13 -20.51 -31.30
N GLU A 653 53.93 -19.67 -30.83
CA GLU A 653 55.30 -19.27 -31.16
C GLU A 653 55.51 -17.75 -31.35
N GLU A 654 56.41 -17.30 -30.49
CA GLU A 654 57.59 -16.39 -30.72
C GLU A 654 57.42 -15.10 -31.53
N THR A 655 57.75 -13.94 -31.03
CA THR A 655 59.04 -13.30 -31.01
C THR A 655 58.93 -11.86 -30.51
N GLU A 656 59.81 -11.55 -29.62
CA GLU A 656 60.57 -10.31 -29.33
C GLU A 656 60.27 -9.03 -30.13
N ARG A 657 60.15 -7.91 -29.43
CA ARG A 657 61.12 -6.82 -29.26
C ARG A 657 60.50 -5.47 -28.96
N ASN A 658 60.97 -4.96 -27.85
CA ASN A 658 61.42 -3.58 -27.61
C ASN A 658 60.55 -2.38 -28.01
N GLY A 659 60.33 -1.55 -27.03
CA GLY A 659 60.86 -0.18 -27.10
C GLY A 659 59.94 0.86 -26.51
N ASP A 660 60.35 1.35 -25.36
CA ASP A 660 60.41 2.74 -24.91
C ASP A 660 59.16 3.58 -24.78
N LEU A 661 58.98 4.00 -23.54
CA LEU A 661 58.42 5.30 -23.08
C LEU A 661 59.22 6.46 -23.71
N PRO A 662 58.61 7.66 -23.86
CA PRO A 662 58.64 8.61 -22.76
C PRO A 662 57.43 9.58 -22.67
N THR A 663 57.13 9.98 -21.45
CA THR A 663 56.92 11.25 -20.77
C THR A 663 56.51 12.50 -21.54
N VAL A 664 55.52 13.21 -20.92
CA VAL A 664 55.48 14.61 -20.50
C VAL A 664 54.95 15.68 -21.49
N ASP A 665 54.02 16.45 -20.93
CA ASP A 665 53.75 17.90 -21.00
C ASP A 665 52.87 18.50 -22.09
N ASP A 666 51.84 19.13 -21.55
CA ASP A 666 51.40 20.52 -21.73
C ASP A 666 50.80 21.02 -23.06
N PHE A 667 49.86 21.92 -22.82
CA PHE A 667 49.42 23.10 -23.56
C PHE A 667 48.12 23.07 -24.39
N GLU A 668 47.18 23.81 -23.77
CA GLU A 668 46.44 24.99 -24.29
C GLU A 668 45.82 24.99 -25.69
N LEU A 669 44.56 25.40 -25.64
CA LEU A 669 43.85 26.43 -26.44
C LEU A 669 43.91 26.32 -27.99
N THR A 670 42.76 26.28 -28.57
CA THR A 670 42.12 27.33 -29.38
C THR A 670 41.12 26.76 -30.39
N GLU A 671 40.01 27.46 -30.42
CA GLU A 671 39.08 27.78 -31.50
C GLU A 671 39.41 27.30 -32.93
N THR A 672 38.41 26.89 -33.65
CA THR A 672 37.77 27.49 -34.80
C THR A 672 37.14 26.44 -35.74
N SER A 673 35.93 26.71 -36.00
CA SER A 673 35.22 26.94 -37.25
C SER A 673 35.00 25.80 -38.27
N ASP A 674 33.80 25.82 -38.67
CA ASP A 674 33.16 25.82 -40.01
C ASP A 674 32.86 24.46 -40.64
N THR A 675 31.78 24.23 -41.13
CA THR A 675 30.77 24.71 -42.09
C THR A 675 29.83 23.57 -42.40
N ASN A 676 28.64 23.72 -42.56
CA ASN A 676 27.74 24.22 -43.54
C ASN A 676 26.52 23.31 -43.79
N ARG A 677 25.41 23.93 -43.86
CA ARG A 677 24.33 24.03 -44.85
C ARG A 677 23.07 23.24 -44.47
N ARG A 678 21.94 23.78 -44.45
CA ARG A 678 21.09 24.76 -45.11
C ARG A 678 19.65 24.61 -44.68
N ARG A 679 18.99 25.68 -44.33
CA ARG A 679 17.84 26.44 -44.89
C ARG A 679 16.48 25.93 -44.43
N ARG A 680 15.49 26.72 -44.05
CA ARG A 680 15.03 28.11 -44.24
C ARG A 680 13.98 28.43 -43.20
N ARG A 681 13.99 29.49 -42.48
CA ARG A 681 13.31 30.81 -42.50
C ARG A 681 11.79 30.73 -42.73
N ARG A 682 10.94 31.30 -41.82
CA ARG A 682 10.63 32.73 -41.69
C ARG A 682 9.72 33.01 -40.48
N ARG A 683 10.06 34.05 -39.75
CA ARG A 683 9.23 34.99 -38.95
C ARG A 683 9.03 36.25 -39.81
N PRO A 684 8.29 37.32 -39.41
CA PRO A 684 7.10 37.58 -38.63
C PRO A 684 6.16 38.62 -39.30
N ARG A 685 5.01 38.97 -38.71
CA ARG A 685 4.61 40.38 -38.51
C ARG A 685 3.21 40.59 -37.97
N LYS A 686 3.12 41.64 -37.23
CA LYS A 686 2.04 42.28 -36.48
C LYS A 686 0.97 42.94 -37.34
N PHE A 687 -0.11 43.37 -36.64
CA PHE A 687 -1.05 44.48 -36.78
C PHE A 687 -2.40 44.17 -37.44
N GLY A 688 -3.46 44.60 -36.68
CA GLY A 688 -4.57 45.36 -37.26
C GLY A 688 -5.94 44.89 -36.73
N SER A 689 -6.51 45.71 -35.91
CA SER A 689 -7.91 45.85 -35.53
C SER A 689 -8.91 45.83 -36.69
N HIS A 690 -10.11 45.29 -36.45
CA HIS A 690 -11.45 45.88 -36.64
C HIS A 690 -12.52 44.83 -36.87
N GLU A 691 -13.54 44.91 -36.01
CA GLU A 691 -15.00 44.97 -36.18
C GLU A 691 -15.77 43.98 -37.11
N ILE A 692 -16.75 43.37 -36.45
CA ILE A 692 -18.17 43.14 -36.81
C ILE A 692 -18.46 42.13 -37.94
N ALA A 693 -19.17 41.08 -37.59
CA ALA A 693 -20.55 40.74 -38.00
C ALA A 693 -20.87 39.25 -37.73
N GLU A 694 -22.07 39.06 -37.28
CA GLU A 694 -22.86 37.83 -37.11
C GLU A 694 -22.84 36.88 -38.31
N LEU A 695 -22.95 35.59 -38.03
CA LEU A 695 -24.00 34.66 -38.46
C LEU A 695 -23.60 33.18 -38.32
N ASP A 696 -24.35 32.56 -37.45
CA ASP A 696 -25.06 31.27 -37.57
C ASP A 696 -24.35 30.02 -38.18
N GLN A 697 -24.61 28.92 -37.50
CA GLN A 697 -24.65 27.49 -37.86
C GLN A 697 -23.57 26.55 -37.31
N SER A 698 -24.05 25.76 -36.34
CA SER A 698 -23.50 24.45 -35.95
C SER A 698 -23.64 23.40 -37.06
N PRO A 699 -23.18 22.13 -36.93
CA PRO A 699 -22.37 21.48 -35.93
C PRO A 699 -21.25 20.58 -36.49
N GLY A 700 -20.33 20.14 -35.62
CA GLY A 700 -19.36 19.13 -36.02
C GLY A 700 -18.61 18.54 -34.83
N VAL A 701 -19.11 17.40 -34.39
CA VAL A 701 -18.50 16.51 -33.42
C VAL A 701 -17.11 16.04 -33.87
N SER A 702 -16.08 16.30 -33.10
CA SER A 702 -14.82 15.61 -33.21
C SER A 702 -14.35 15.14 -31.82
N ARG A 703 -14.50 13.82 -31.59
CA ARG A 703 -13.88 13.06 -30.53
C ARG A 703 -12.37 13.12 -30.68
N ARG A 704 -11.66 13.69 -29.70
CA ARG A 704 -10.25 13.39 -29.48
C ARG A 704 -10.11 12.51 -28.23
N ARG A 705 -9.62 11.31 -28.48
CA ARG A 705 -9.06 10.38 -27.49
C ARG A 705 -7.94 11.10 -26.75
N MET A 706 -7.97 11.09 -25.43
CA MET A 706 -6.78 11.14 -24.59
C MET A 706 -6.54 9.74 -24.04
N SER A 707 -5.51 9.12 -24.54
CA SER A 707 -4.89 7.92 -23.99
C SER A 707 -3.74 8.34 -23.07
N GLU A 708 -3.53 7.50 -22.03
CA GLU A 708 -2.32 7.32 -21.24
C GLU A 708 -2.03 8.35 -20.14
N TYR A 709 -2.44 7.97 -18.92
CA TYR A 709 -1.57 8.09 -17.75
C TYR A 709 -1.63 6.79 -16.93
N GLY A 710 -0.42 6.31 -16.63
CA GLY A 710 -0.10 5.02 -16.06
C GLY A 710 -0.69 4.76 -14.68
N ALA A 711 -0.90 3.50 -14.43
CA ALA A 711 -1.25 2.90 -13.15
C ALA A 711 -0.21 3.25 -12.08
N ILE A 712 -0.66 3.85 -10.99
CA ILE A 712 0.06 3.91 -9.71
C ILE A 712 -0.85 3.23 -8.69
N GLY A 713 -0.21 2.33 -7.94
CA GLY A 713 -0.65 1.34 -6.98
C GLY A 713 -1.91 1.63 -6.17
N ASP A 714 -2.65 0.57 -6.06
CA ASP A 714 -3.72 0.30 -5.13
C ASP A 714 -3.18 0.29 -3.69
N ASP A 715 -3.32 1.40 -2.99
CA ASP A 715 -3.33 1.41 -1.52
C ASP A 715 -4.80 1.54 -1.09
N SER A 716 -5.45 0.38 -0.97
CA SER A 716 -6.74 0.26 -0.33
C SER A 716 -6.59 0.54 1.16
N VAL A 717 -6.77 1.79 1.55
CA VAL A 717 -7.08 2.14 2.94
C VAL A 717 -8.53 1.71 3.19
N THR A 718 -8.69 0.54 3.79
CA THR A 718 -9.94 0.13 4.44
C THR A 718 -10.19 1.05 5.61
N ILE A 719 -11.05 2.04 5.41
CA ILE A 719 -11.64 2.79 6.52
C ILE A 719 -12.69 1.88 7.12
N GLU A 720 -12.36 1.23 8.24
CA GLU A 720 -13.34 0.65 9.14
C GLU A 720 -14.22 1.78 9.66
N VAL A 721 -15.46 1.82 9.18
CA VAL A 721 -16.51 2.62 9.78
C VAL A 721 -16.97 1.86 11.02
N GLU A 722 -16.39 2.16 12.18
CA GLU A 722 -16.97 1.78 13.47
C GLU A 722 -18.37 2.40 13.57
N ALA A 723 -19.37 1.58 13.34
CA ALA A 723 -20.72 1.86 13.78
C ALA A 723 -20.72 1.72 15.30
N GLU A 724 -20.59 2.84 16.02
CA GLU A 724 -20.96 2.89 17.45
C GLU A 724 -22.46 2.60 17.58
N LEU A 725 -22.76 1.32 17.75
CA LEU A 725 -24.00 0.83 18.31
C LEU A 725 -23.96 1.07 19.82
N GLU A 726 -24.81 1.97 20.29
CA GLU A 726 -25.11 2.15 21.70
C GLU A 726 -25.28 0.81 22.39
N ARG A 727 -24.33 0.43 23.26
CA ARG A 727 -24.48 -0.70 24.18
C ARG A 727 -25.34 -0.24 25.36
N PRO A 728 -26.38 -0.96 25.75
CA PRO A 728 -27.10 -0.64 26.96
C PRO A 728 -26.22 -0.90 28.19
N LEU A 729 -26.13 0.12 29.05
CA LEU A 729 -25.49 0.07 30.37
C LEU A 729 -26.08 -1.04 31.20
N ARG A 730 -25.34 -2.11 31.47
CA ARG A 730 -25.63 -3.09 32.51
C ARG A 730 -25.42 -2.42 33.88
N SER A 731 -26.52 -2.21 34.59
CA SER A 731 -26.57 -1.86 36.00
C SER A 731 -25.80 -2.90 36.82
N ARG A 732 -24.72 -2.49 37.46
CA ARG A 732 -24.12 -3.20 38.58
C ARG A 732 -24.69 -2.61 39.86
N ASN A 733 -25.67 -3.31 40.46
CA ASN A 733 -26.08 -3.13 41.82
C ASN A 733 -24.88 -3.28 42.76
N ARG A 734 -24.54 -2.21 43.50
CA ARG A 734 -23.93 -2.29 44.83
C ARG A 734 -24.79 -1.48 45.76
N ARG A 735 -25.44 -2.20 46.69
CA ARG A 735 -26.05 -1.66 47.91
C ARG A 735 -24.96 -1.04 48.75
N CYS A 736 -25.18 0.18 49.22
CA CYS A 736 -24.84 0.62 50.58
C CYS A 736 -25.77 1.77 50.98
N SER A 737 -26.33 1.58 52.15
CA SER A 737 -27.14 2.30 53.08
C SER A 737 -26.98 3.82 53.16
N ILE A 738 -28.12 4.51 53.16
CA ILE A 738 -28.69 5.42 54.17
C ILE A 738 -27.69 6.34 54.87
N ASP A 739 -27.86 7.68 54.66
CA ASP A 739 -28.23 8.61 55.73
C ASP A 739 -28.70 9.95 55.09
N ASP A 740 -29.73 10.47 55.75
CA ASP A 740 -30.45 11.70 55.54
C ASP A 740 -29.57 12.94 55.67
N ASP A 741 -29.85 13.99 54.86
CA ASP A 741 -30.03 15.37 55.35
C ASP A 741 -30.28 16.33 54.15
N GLU A 742 -31.53 16.83 54.05
CA GLU A 742 -31.84 18.12 53.46
C GLU A 742 -31.46 19.23 54.51
N PRO A 743 -31.17 20.51 54.09
CA PRO A 743 -32.21 21.42 53.72
C PRO A 743 -31.87 22.63 52.80
N ARG A 744 -32.97 23.07 52.12
CA ARG A 744 -33.40 24.44 51.81
C ARG A 744 -32.57 25.46 51.08
N GLU A 745 -33.20 25.87 49.96
CA GLU A 745 -33.39 27.22 49.38
C GLU A 745 -32.57 28.41 49.93
N SER A 746 -31.98 29.20 49.02
CA SER A 746 -32.36 30.57 48.72
C SER A 746 -31.40 31.24 47.71
N ASP A 747 -32.01 31.86 46.71
CA ASP A 747 -31.74 33.13 46.06
C ASP A 747 -30.34 33.79 46.12
N PHE A 748 -29.67 33.88 45.00
CA PHE A 748 -29.37 35.16 44.31
C PHE A 748 -28.90 34.88 42.91
#